data_b5bbe1d45cadfda82178799c7a88be56
#
_entry.id   b5bbe1d45cadfda82178799c7a88be56
#
_cell.length_a   1.000
_cell.length_b   1.000
_cell.length_c   1.000
_cell.angle_alpha   90.00
_cell.angle_beta   90.00
_cell.angle_gamma   90.00
#
_symmetry.space_group_name_H-M   'P 1'
#
loop_
_entity.id
_entity.type
_entity.pdbx_description
1 polymer ?
#
loop_
_entity_poly.entity_id
_entity_poly.type
_entity_poly.pdbx_seq_one_letter_code
_entity_poly.pdbx_strand_id
1 'polypeptide(L)'
;MTKTHRPCSQNGSAVKFLLLSLLAIGFAQRGNAGYIEDRADGTTVIHVKLFDLPNPNATDPNTRAKVAAVQAFKERFPEIFRERYAARYKANPEKYGKHNWDNVEIKLEAFTGIQVEGVETDLLAIAGGIAPDVLYVNFRKSDNYIQNRFLYPLDKPEDHYLTSLTEEEKAFRIHEKFWPVIRRKGPDGNKQVWAMPFGGALGKVLLYRKDLFEQHGLDFPDENWTWEDMMQAVKTISDPGKGVYGIQLGSGKQESWHWTSFLWSAGGEAMEYNEETEQWLCVFDSEEAAVALEYYTRLSAERWIDDEGRLRRGYSSKDAQNSHIKWSRGEIGITMSYIDEKLFSTIDPAVTGMAPVPLGPTGLRGAELNSTMMGLFSGIEDPAVRDAAWEYIRFYDSREANAIRTRIMVEGGLGRFINPKYLHMFGYSDIVRLAPKGWAENYEISIETGKPEPYGKNANFAYELMTIPIQRAEEMARNDNLPEDKTERLAVMQDMLREATARANEQMIGIVSPAERMKRRVSAAMVLTAILISFTLLFRKIFKAFTPPTVAGEEKKKKWDFKRYAWAYLILIPAVLSICVWQYTPLLRGSLMAFHDYRLIGESTFVGLDNFGDLLFDGFWWMAVWNSLRYSFLVLSLTFLPPIILAILLQEIPRFSIVFRTIFYLPAVITGLVITLLWKQFYEPSENGTLNAIFMNMPAWSFIAVGVILLVVCLSFSRRLWMNEAHWVSVIFIVAGVTMLYTCSALSFPILFQSGETTARSLTLIPSRLNDGLLEPYNWLRDPDTAMMACVIPGIWAGMGPGCLIYLAALKGIPDDYYEAADIDGATFIDKILFIVFPTLKALIIINFVGAFIGSWYGATANILVMTGGGAGTETAGLHIWYKAFTYLKFGPATAMAWMLGFMLIGFTVYQLRILSRVEFRAQGANTK
;
A
#
# COMPACT_ATOMS: atom_id res chain seq x y z
N MET A 1 -69.11 7.38 35.52
CA MET A 1 -68.04 8.38 35.68
C MET A 1 -67.13 8.28 34.47
N THR A 2 -67.35 9.12 33.52
CA THR A 2 -66.68 9.26 32.23
C THR A 2 -65.37 10.04 32.43
N LYS A 3 -64.24 9.51 31.97
CA LYS A 3 -63.00 10.26 31.79
C LYS A 3 -62.63 10.26 30.31
N THR A 4 -62.82 11.42 29.72
CA THR A 4 -62.39 11.80 28.39
C THR A 4 -60.85 11.88 28.28
N HIS A 5 -60.24 11.10 27.41
CA HIS A 5 -58.86 11.28 26.97
C HIS A 5 -58.80 12.24 25.77
N ARG A 6 -58.16 13.39 25.95
CA ARG A 6 -57.73 14.24 24.85
C ARG A 6 -56.53 13.63 24.13
N PRO A 7 -56.43 13.64 22.83
CA PRO A 7 -55.23 13.24 22.12
C PRO A 7 -54.17 14.37 22.17
N CYS A 8 -52.97 13.98 22.63
CA CYS A 8 -51.81 14.87 22.67
C CYS A 8 -51.24 15.03 21.26
N SER A 9 -51.14 16.28 20.78
CA SER A 9 -50.55 16.63 19.48
C SER A 9 -49.01 16.53 19.51
N GLN A 10 -48.49 15.36 19.15
CA GLN A 10 -47.02 15.14 19.00
C GLN A 10 -46.54 15.05 17.55
N ASN A 11 -47.37 15.38 16.57
CA ASN A 11 -46.99 15.23 15.17
C ASN A 11 -46.17 16.39 14.56
N GLY A 12 -45.88 17.46 15.34
CA GLY A 12 -45.10 18.60 14.83
C GLY A 12 -43.58 18.51 14.97
N SER A 13 -43.08 17.69 15.92
CA SER A 13 -41.62 17.64 16.18
C SER A 13 -40.87 16.68 15.27
N ALA A 14 -41.46 15.55 14.88
CA ALA A 14 -40.82 14.59 13.97
C ALA A 14 -40.66 15.15 12.55
N VAL A 15 -41.67 15.87 12.04
CA VAL A 15 -41.58 16.52 10.73
C VAL A 15 -40.60 17.70 10.74
N LYS A 16 -40.52 18.46 11.86
CA LYS A 16 -39.49 19.49 12.02
C LYS A 16 -38.06 18.88 12.14
N PHE A 17 -37.91 17.73 12.78
CA PHE A 17 -36.60 17.05 12.85
C PHE A 17 -36.20 16.49 11.50
N LEU A 18 -37.13 15.95 10.72
CA LEU A 18 -36.86 15.47 9.35
C LEU A 18 -36.56 16.64 8.37
N LEU A 19 -37.26 17.75 8.51
CA LEU A 19 -36.98 18.98 7.74
C LEU A 19 -35.65 19.63 8.16
N LEU A 20 -35.29 19.61 9.45
CA LEU A 20 -33.99 20.08 9.93
C LEU A 20 -32.84 19.17 9.52
N SER A 21 -33.05 17.86 9.46
CA SER A 21 -32.03 16.94 8.91
C SER A 21 -31.89 17.04 7.39
N LEU A 22 -32.99 17.29 6.67
CA LEU A 22 -32.95 17.54 5.23
C LEU A 22 -32.35 18.94 4.91
N LEU A 23 -32.60 19.95 5.74
CA LEU A 23 -31.93 21.24 5.68
C LEU A 23 -30.45 21.15 6.09
N ALA A 24 -30.09 20.34 7.08
CA ALA A 24 -28.67 20.07 7.44
C ALA A 24 -27.91 19.32 6.34
N ILE A 25 -28.59 18.50 5.53
CA ILE A 25 -28.02 17.86 4.33
C ILE A 25 -27.88 18.88 3.16
N GLY A 26 -28.74 19.92 3.11
CA GLY A 26 -28.64 21.02 2.15
C GLY A 26 -27.58 22.08 2.52
N PHE A 27 -27.15 22.13 3.78
CA PHE A 27 -26.06 22.95 4.30
C PHE A 27 -24.82 22.12 4.64
N ALA A 28 -24.56 21.02 3.95
CA ALA A 28 -23.17 20.64 3.73
C ALA A 28 -22.58 21.81 2.91
N GLN A 29 -22.13 22.85 3.60
CA GLN A 29 -21.23 23.83 3.03
C GLN A 29 -20.19 23.01 2.27
N ARG A 30 -20.11 23.23 0.96
CA ARG A 30 -18.94 22.88 0.19
C ARG A 30 -17.79 23.38 1.06
N GLY A 31 -16.98 22.48 1.59
CA GLY A 31 -15.75 22.82 2.26
C GLY A 31 -14.84 23.37 1.17
N ASN A 32 -15.11 24.63 0.80
CA ASN A 32 -14.34 25.28 -0.24
C ASN A 32 -12.86 25.25 0.18
N ALA A 33 -11.97 25.18 -0.78
CA ALA A 33 -10.62 25.69 -0.74
C ALA A 33 -10.61 27.02 0.02
N GLY A 34 -9.52 27.67 0.22
CA GLY A 34 -9.48 28.95 0.94
C GLY A 34 -10.61 29.91 0.55
N TYR A 35 -10.97 30.78 1.42
CA TYR A 35 -12.10 31.74 1.26
C TYR A 35 -11.76 33.10 1.85
N ILE A 36 -12.56 34.10 1.54
CA ILE A 36 -12.42 35.46 2.06
C ILE A 36 -13.51 35.72 3.11
N GLU A 37 -13.10 36.30 4.23
CA GLU A 37 -13.97 36.70 5.35
C GLU A 37 -13.80 38.20 5.62
N ASP A 38 -14.89 38.98 5.60
CA ASP A 38 -14.87 40.35 6.05
C ASP A 38 -15.31 40.43 7.52
N ARG A 39 -14.42 40.90 8.37
CA ARG A 39 -14.69 41.07 9.79
C ARG A 39 -15.44 42.40 10.07
N ALA A 40 -16.11 42.44 11.20
CA ALA A 40 -16.89 43.62 11.61
C ALA A 40 -16.02 44.86 11.88
N ASP A 41 -14.74 44.71 12.10
CA ASP A 41 -13.75 45.80 12.26
C ASP A 41 -13.27 46.39 10.93
N GLY A 42 -13.76 45.86 9.79
CA GLY A 42 -13.39 46.32 8.46
C GLY A 42 -12.11 45.64 7.92
N THR A 43 -11.62 44.60 8.57
CA THR A 43 -10.48 43.79 8.10
C THR A 43 -10.96 42.70 7.18
N THR A 44 -10.35 42.57 6.00
CA THR A 44 -10.57 41.45 5.09
C THR A 44 -9.53 40.35 5.39
N VAL A 45 -9.98 39.16 5.76
CA VAL A 45 -9.11 38.02 6.05
C VAL A 45 -9.16 37.03 4.90
N ILE A 46 -8.00 36.72 4.34
CA ILE A 46 -7.85 35.68 3.32
C ILE A 46 -7.42 34.38 4.00
N HIS A 47 -8.29 33.39 3.96
CA HIS A 47 -7.99 32.05 4.47
C HIS A 47 -7.32 31.22 3.38
N VAL A 48 -6.12 30.66 3.68
CA VAL A 48 -5.36 29.80 2.78
C VAL A 48 -5.08 28.48 3.49
N LYS A 49 -5.44 27.38 2.84
CA LYS A 49 -5.18 26.02 3.32
C LYS A 49 -3.89 25.48 2.73
N LEU A 50 -3.02 24.97 3.58
CA LEU A 50 -1.72 24.43 3.20
C LEU A 50 -1.68 22.92 3.46
N PHE A 51 -0.94 22.18 2.65
CA PHE A 51 -0.75 20.73 2.83
C PHE A 51 -0.18 20.38 4.20
N ASP A 52 0.65 21.27 4.78
CA ASP A 52 1.24 21.12 6.10
C ASP A 52 1.52 22.49 6.72
N LEU A 53 1.41 22.58 8.03
CA LEU A 53 1.86 23.71 8.84
C LEU A 53 2.65 23.19 10.04
N PRO A 54 3.80 23.80 10.36
CA PRO A 54 4.59 23.37 11.50
C PRO A 54 3.83 23.60 12.81
N ASN A 55 3.94 22.63 13.73
CA ASN A 55 3.28 22.71 15.03
C ASN A 55 3.87 23.89 15.85
N PRO A 56 3.08 24.91 16.20
CA PRO A 56 3.58 26.09 16.93
C PRO A 56 4.08 25.78 18.33
N ASN A 57 3.70 24.65 18.91
CA ASN A 57 4.12 24.21 20.25
C ASN A 57 5.32 23.26 20.23
N ALA A 58 5.94 23.02 19.07
CA ALA A 58 7.11 22.17 18.97
C ALA A 58 8.32 22.82 19.67
N THR A 59 9.11 21.97 20.31
CA THR A 59 10.30 22.41 21.09
C THR A 59 11.60 22.23 20.31
N ASP A 60 11.61 21.40 19.28
CA ASP A 60 12.79 21.15 18.47
C ASP A 60 13.16 22.39 17.62
N PRO A 61 14.46 22.69 17.47
CA PRO A 61 14.90 23.90 16.78
C PRO A 61 14.48 24.00 15.33
N ASN A 62 14.41 22.87 14.61
CA ASN A 62 14.03 22.83 13.22
C ASN A 62 12.56 23.23 13.00
N THR A 63 11.64 22.62 13.78
CA THR A 63 10.21 22.99 13.69
C THR A 63 10.00 24.43 14.16
N ARG A 64 10.70 24.88 15.22
CA ARG A 64 10.66 26.29 15.67
C ARG A 64 11.13 27.26 14.57
N ALA A 65 12.16 26.90 13.81
CA ALA A 65 12.64 27.71 12.70
C ALA A 65 11.58 27.86 11.59
N LYS A 66 10.86 26.77 11.28
CA LYS A 66 9.73 26.79 10.34
C LYS A 66 8.56 27.63 10.85
N VAL A 67 8.21 27.49 12.15
CA VAL A 67 7.15 28.30 12.78
C VAL A 67 7.47 29.78 12.69
N ALA A 68 8.71 30.17 12.99
CA ALA A 68 9.13 31.57 12.94
C ALA A 68 9.10 32.15 11.53
N ALA A 69 9.47 31.36 10.51
CA ALA A 69 9.34 31.79 9.12
C ALA A 69 7.88 31.99 8.70
N VAL A 70 6.98 31.09 9.12
CA VAL A 70 5.53 31.22 8.86
C VAL A 70 4.94 32.43 9.58
N GLN A 71 5.38 32.70 10.82
CA GLN A 71 4.93 33.87 11.57
C GLN A 71 5.42 35.17 10.92
N ALA A 72 6.65 35.25 10.48
CA ALA A 72 7.19 36.39 9.74
C ALA A 72 6.41 36.66 8.45
N PHE A 73 6.01 35.61 7.74
CA PHE A 73 5.13 35.74 6.58
C PHE A 73 3.80 36.39 6.94
N LYS A 74 3.14 35.91 7.98
CA LYS A 74 1.83 36.47 8.41
C LYS A 74 1.93 37.96 8.75
N GLU A 75 3.03 38.36 9.40
CA GLU A 75 3.27 39.75 9.76
C GLU A 75 3.58 40.63 8.54
N ARG A 76 4.28 40.10 7.55
CA ARG A 76 4.64 40.80 6.30
C ARG A 76 3.52 40.83 5.26
N PHE A 77 2.60 39.89 5.30
CA PHE A 77 1.59 39.71 4.25
C PHE A 77 0.71 40.94 3.99
N PRO A 78 0.23 41.68 5.01
CA PRO A 78 -0.56 42.88 4.79
C PRO A 78 0.16 43.93 3.94
N GLU A 79 1.47 44.11 4.15
CA GLU A 79 2.30 45.06 3.40
C GLU A 79 2.50 44.56 1.96
N ILE A 80 2.91 43.29 1.80
CA ILE A 80 3.10 42.63 0.51
C ILE A 80 1.82 42.73 -0.34
N PHE A 81 0.66 42.42 0.27
CA PHE A 81 -0.60 42.45 -0.44
C PHE A 81 -0.96 43.88 -0.87
N ARG A 82 -0.79 44.86 0.00
CA ARG A 82 -1.07 46.28 -0.30
C ARG A 82 -0.22 46.78 -1.46
N GLU A 83 1.05 46.46 -1.48
CA GLU A 83 1.96 46.95 -2.53
C GLU A 83 1.68 46.27 -3.88
N ARG A 84 1.38 44.99 -3.90
CA ARG A 84 1.35 44.21 -5.15
C ARG A 84 -0.06 44.06 -5.72
N TYR A 85 -1.08 43.97 -4.89
CA TYR A 85 -2.41 43.54 -5.30
C TYR A 85 -3.49 44.56 -5.06
N ALA A 86 -3.46 45.35 -3.99
CA ALA A 86 -4.56 46.22 -3.60
C ALA A 86 -5.03 47.17 -4.69
N ALA A 87 -4.09 47.81 -5.40
CA ALA A 87 -4.43 48.73 -6.49
C ALA A 87 -5.15 48.03 -7.65
N ARG A 88 -4.68 46.86 -8.07
CA ARG A 88 -5.27 46.02 -9.13
C ARG A 88 -6.69 45.56 -8.74
N TYR A 89 -6.88 45.20 -7.48
CA TYR A 89 -8.13 44.65 -6.96
C TYR A 89 -9.21 45.73 -6.88
N LYS A 90 -8.86 46.92 -6.39
CA LYS A 90 -9.77 48.06 -6.35
C LYS A 90 -10.20 48.55 -7.75
N ALA A 91 -9.31 48.42 -8.73
CA ALA A 91 -9.60 48.79 -10.12
C ALA A 91 -10.59 47.82 -10.81
N ASN A 92 -10.73 46.58 -10.29
CA ASN A 92 -11.53 45.52 -10.90
C ASN A 92 -12.48 44.85 -9.87
N PRO A 93 -13.43 45.55 -9.27
CA PRO A 93 -14.31 45.01 -8.24
C PRO A 93 -15.27 43.93 -8.75
N GLU A 94 -15.50 43.83 -10.05
CA GLU A 94 -16.28 42.76 -10.66
C GLU A 94 -15.54 41.39 -10.57
N LYS A 95 -14.22 41.41 -10.70
CA LYS A 95 -13.38 40.20 -10.64
C LYS A 95 -12.99 39.79 -9.22
N TYR A 96 -12.70 40.76 -8.35
CA TYR A 96 -12.13 40.53 -7.03
C TYR A 96 -13.07 40.78 -5.85
N GLY A 97 -14.29 41.13 -6.10
CA GLY A 97 -15.27 41.48 -5.05
C GLY A 97 -15.08 42.88 -4.45
N LYS A 98 -16.00 43.25 -3.58
CA LYS A 98 -16.03 44.57 -2.89
C LYS A 98 -15.57 44.40 -1.43
N HIS A 99 -14.35 44.03 -1.25
CA HIS A 99 -13.72 43.88 0.05
C HIS A 99 -12.83 45.08 0.39
N ASN A 100 -12.44 45.19 1.66
CA ASN A 100 -11.50 46.24 2.08
C ASN A 100 -10.06 45.85 1.77
N TRP A 101 -9.62 46.01 0.55
CA TRP A 101 -8.28 45.63 0.06
C TRP A 101 -7.13 46.48 0.61
N ASP A 102 -7.40 47.51 1.45
CA ASP A 102 -6.37 48.27 2.16
C ASP A 102 -5.99 47.66 3.49
N ASN A 103 -6.91 46.90 4.09
CA ASN A 103 -6.70 46.26 5.38
C ASN A 103 -6.92 44.73 5.25
N VAL A 104 -5.89 44.04 4.79
CA VAL A 104 -5.97 42.61 4.52
C VAL A 104 -5.06 41.87 5.50
N GLU A 105 -5.56 40.79 6.08
CA GLU A 105 -4.82 39.81 6.87
C GLU A 105 -4.86 38.44 6.20
N ILE A 106 -3.89 37.59 6.52
CA ILE A 106 -3.89 36.19 6.09
C ILE A 106 -4.06 35.23 7.26
N LYS A 107 -4.90 34.24 7.09
CA LYS A 107 -5.01 33.12 8.01
C LYS A 107 -4.60 31.84 7.30
N LEU A 108 -3.51 31.24 7.76
CA LEU A 108 -3.03 29.97 7.27
C LEU A 108 -3.61 28.84 8.10
N GLU A 109 -4.18 27.87 7.43
CA GLU A 109 -4.80 26.68 8.03
C GLU A 109 -4.13 25.42 7.53
N ALA A 110 -3.78 24.51 8.46
CA ALA A 110 -3.27 23.21 8.07
C ALA A 110 -4.41 22.34 7.50
N PHE A 111 -4.16 21.69 6.41
CA PHE A 111 -5.08 20.70 5.91
C PHE A 111 -5.01 19.46 6.81
N THR A 112 -6.11 19.15 7.46
CA THR A 112 -6.27 17.94 8.27
C THR A 112 -7.11 16.94 7.47
N GLY A 113 -6.48 16.28 6.52
CA GLY A 113 -7.15 15.27 5.70
C GLY A 113 -7.29 13.93 6.42
N ILE A 114 -8.18 13.11 5.92
CA ILE A 114 -8.31 11.72 6.37
C ILE A 114 -7.08 10.96 5.87
N GLN A 115 -6.25 10.49 6.79
CA GLN A 115 -5.15 9.61 6.45
C GLN A 115 -5.67 8.19 6.26
N VAL A 116 -5.52 7.68 5.05
CA VAL A 116 -5.78 6.28 4.71
C VAL A 116 -4.45 5.66 4.31
N GLU A 117 -4.09 4.55 4.93
CA GLU A 117 -2.82 3.89 4.65
C GLU A 117 -2.67 3.61 3.16
N GLY A 118 -1.56 4.08 2.58
CA GLY A 118 -1.22 3.94 1.16
C GLY A 118 -2.01 4.84 0.19
N VAL A 119 -2.90 5.72 0.67
CA VAL A 119 -3.54 6.76 -0.15
C VAL A 119 -2.95 8.11 0.19
N GLU A 120 -2.57 8.86 -0.84
CA GLU A 120 -2.17 10.25 -0.67
C GLU A 120 -3.34 11.06 -0.13
N THR A 121 -3.14 11.73 0.99
CA THR A 121 -4.18 12.53 1.66
C THR A 121 -4.76 13.60 0.74
N ASP A 122 -3.91 14.20 -0.10
CA ASP A 122 -4.29 15.25 -1.05
C ASP A 122 -5.28 14.72 -2.11
N LEU A 123 -5.13 13.48 -2.55
CA LEU A 123 -6.02 12.90 -3.57
C LEU A 123 -7.44 12.70 -3.05
N LEU A 124 -7.59 12.24 -1.82
CA LEU A 124 -8.89 12.12 -1.18
C LEU A 124 -9.53 13.50 -0.99
N ALA A 125 -8.73 14.49 -0.64
CA ALA A 125 -9.16 15.85 -0.47
C ALA A 125 -9.63 16.47 -1.80
N ILE A 126 -8.88 16.28 -2.87
CA ILE A 126 -9.24 16.72 -4.23
C ILE A 126 -10.56 16.07 -4.67
N ALA A 127 -10.70 14.76 -4.47
CA ALA A 127 -11.92 14.03 -4.79
C ALA A 127 -13.12 14.49 -3.95
N GLY A 128 -12.89 14.89 -2.71
CA GLY A 128 -13.88 15.40 -1.77
C GLY A 128 -14.23 16.89 -1.97
N GLY A 129 -13.50 17.61 -2.83
CA GLY A 129 -13.67 19.06 -3.02
C GLY A 129 -13.19 19.91 -1.83
N ILE A 130 -12.30 19.38 -1.00
CA ILE A 130 -11.73 20.02 0.20
C ILE A 130 -10.20 20.12 0.15
N ALA A 131 -9.64 20.09 -1.05
CA ALA A 131 -8.18 20.12 -1.24
C ALA A 131 -7.54 21.36 -0.61
N PRO A 132 -6.26 21.28 -0.17
CA PRO A 132 -5.51 22.46 0.21
C PRO A 132 -5.21 23.36 -1.02
N ASP A 133 -5.04 24.64 -0.79
CA ASP A 133 -4.71 25.61 -1.85
C ASP A 133 -3.26 25.47 -2.31
N VAL A 134 -2.38 25.05 -1.42
CA VAL A 134 -0.98 24.72 -1.71
C VAL A 134 -0.78 23.21 -1.55
N LEU A 135 -0.42 22.56 -2.64
CA LEU A 135 -0.16 21.12 -2.70
C LEU A 135 1.33 20.80 -2.52
N TYR A 136 1.61 19.70 -1.83
CA TYR A 136 2.93 19.09 -1.83
C TYR A 136 3.14 18.27 -3.12
N VAL A 137 4.24 18.53 -3.82
CA VAL A 137 4.58 17.84 -5.08
C VAL A 137 5.98 17.26 -4.98
N ASN A 138 6.15 15.99 -5.36
CA ASN A 138 7.47 15.39 -5.55
C ASN A 138 7.71 15.07 -7.04
N PHE A 139 8.95 14.75 -7.41
CA PHE A 139 9.33 14.52 -8.79
C PHE A 139 8.53 13.41 -9.45
N ARG A 140 8.42 12.25 -8.82
CA ARG A 140 7.69 11.06 -9.33
C ARG A 140 6.21 11.31 -9.60
N LYS A 141 5.57 12.07 -8.73
CA LYS A 141 4.12 12.31 -8.79
C LYS A 141 3.76 13.52 -9.62
N SER A 142 4.73 14.38 -9.88
CA SER A 142 4.50 15.65 -10.55
C SER A 142 3.76 15.50 -11.88
N ASP A 143 4.08 14.48 -12.68
CA ASP A 143 3.38 14.25 -13.94
C ASP A 143 1.91 13.90 -13.75
N ASN A 144 1.59 13.04 -12.79
CA ASN A 144 0.21 12.68 -12.49
C ASN A 144 -0.60 13.90 -12.06
N TYR A 145 -0.01 14.81 -11.28
CA TYR A 145 -0.67 16.05 -10.84
C TYR A 145 -0.87 17.03 -11.99
N ILE A 146 0.10 17.14 -12.90
CA ILE A 146 0.01 17.96 -14.11
C ILE A 146 -1.07 17.41 -15.04
N GLN A 147 -1.00 16.12 -15.40
CA GLN A 147 -1.89 15.51 -16.38
C GLN A 147 -3.35 15.42 -15.88
N ASN A 148 -3.56 15.28 -14.57
CA ASN A 148 -4.89 15.32 -13.97
C ASN A 148 -5.37 16.74 -13.64
N ARG A 149 -4.62 17.77 -14.05
CA ARG A 149 -4.98 19.19 -13.87
C ARG A 149 -5.14 19.61 -12.40
N PHE A 150 -4.37 18.99 -11.48
CA PHE A 150 -4.38 19.39 -10.08
C PHE A 150 -3.58 20.67 -9.84
N LEU A 151 -2.57 20.91 -10.65
CA LEU A 151 -1.67 22.05 -10.53
C LEU A 151 -2.11 23.20 -11.44
N TYR A 152 -1.96 24.40 -10.91
CA TYR A 152 -2.12 25.63 -11.66
C TYR A 152 -0.76 26.09 -12.22
N PRO A 153 -0.64 26.44 -13.52
CA PRO A 153 0.62 26.90 -14.10
C PRO A 153 1.07 28.23 -13.51
N LEU A 154 2.36 28.30 -13.14
CA LEU A 154 2.94 29.47 -12.47
C LEU A 154 3.49 30.54 -13.43
N ASP A 155 3.56 30.24 -14.72
CA ASP A 155 4.09 31.12 -15.75
C ASP A 155 3.04 31.70 -16.70
N LYS A 156 1.77 31.70 -16.26
CA LYS A 156 0.68 32.36 -16.99
C LYS A 156 0.93 33.88 -17.08
N PRO A 157 0.81 34.47 -18.28
CA PRO A 157 1.10 35.90 -18.48
C PRO A 157 0.20 36.83 -17.66
N GLU A 158 -1.06 36.42 -17.42
CA GLU A 158 -2.06 37.23 -16.69
C GLU A 158 -1.83 37.33 -15.19
N ASP A 159 -1.14 36.35 -14.59
CA ASP A 159 -0.96 36.30 -13.12
C ASP A 159 0.40 36.84 -12.68
N HIS A 160 1.38 36.88 -13.57
CA HIS A 160 2.75 37.36 -13.31
C HIS A 160 3.49 36.66 -12.16
N TYR A 161 3.14 35.42 -11.79
CA TYR A 161 3.75 34.76 -10.64
C TYR A 161 5.26 34.52 -10.82
N LEU A 162 5.65 33.74 -11.80
CA LEU A 162 7.07 33.41 -12.04
C LEU A 162 7.86 34.63 -12.55
N THR A 163 7.23 35.51 -13.32
CA THR A 163 7.86 36.72 -13.84
C THR A 163 8.09 37.79 -12.78
N SER A 164 7.40 37.70 -11.64
CA SER A 164 7.64 38.56 -10.51
C SER A 164 8.91 38.25 -9.72
N LEU A 165 9.52 37.09 -9.97
CA LEU A 165 10.80 36.69 -9.38
C LEU A 165 11.96 37.19 -10.27
N THR A 166 12.96 37.78 -9.66
CA THR A 166 14.21 38.14 -10.35
C THR A 166 14.99 36.87 -10.73
N GLU A 167 15.90 36.98 -11.69
CA GLU A 167 16.72 35.84 -12.07
C GLU A 167 17.62 35.35 -10.91
N GLU A 168 18.04 36.29 -10.03
CA GLU A 168 18.79 35.92 -8.82
C GLU A 168 17.90 35.12 -7.82
N GLU A 169 16.64 35.52 -7.63
CA GLU A 169 15.69 34.77 -6.81
C GLU A 169 15.39 33.38 -7.39
N LYS A 170 15.27 33.28 -8.70
CA LYS A 170 15.09 31.97 -9.38
C LYS A 170 16.32 31.08 -9.21
N ALA A 171 17.51 31.59 -9.46
CA ALA A 171 18.76 30.86 -9.32
C ALA A 171 19.04 30.46 -7.85
N PHE A 172 18.59 31.26 -6.88
CA PHE A 172 18.71 30.92 -5.47
C PHE A 172 17.89 29.69 -5.08
N ARG A 173 16.70 29.54 -5.66
CA ARG A 173 15.67 28.53 -5.28
C ARG A 173 15.70 27.29 -6.18
N ILE A 174 15.92 27.48 -7.47
CA ILE A 174 15.77 26.43 -8.49
C ILE A 174 17.16 26.03 -8.96
N HIS A 175 17.59 24.84 -8.56
CA HIS A 175 18.80 24.25 -9.11
C HIS A 175 18.63 24.02 -10.61
N GLU A 176 19.68 24.24 -11.41
CA GLU A 176 19.63 24.16 -12.88
C GLU A 176 19.05 22.81 -13.40
N LYS A 177 19.40 21.70 -12.72
CA LYS A 177 18.92 20.35 -13.06
C LYS A 177 17.44 20.12 -12.78
N PHE A 178 16.75 21.05 -12.09
CA PHE A 178 15.32 20.90 -11.77
C PHE A 178 14.40 21.58 -12.79
N TRP A 179 14.92 22.44 -13.66
CA TRP A 179 14.11 23.08 -14.67
C TRP A 179 13.36 22.08 -15.57
N PRO A 180 13.98 20.97 -16.06
CA PRO A 180 13.26 19.95 -16.84
C PRO A 180 12.15 19.26 -16.06
N VAL A 181 12.28 19.16 -14.73
CA VAL A 181 11.27 18.52 -13.86
C VAL A 181 10.05 19.42 -13.68
N ILE A 182 10.26 20.71 -13.42
CA ILE A 182 9.18 21.66 -13.12
C ILE A 182 8.54 22.28 -14.36
N ARG A 183 9.27 22.34 -15.48
CA ARG A 183 8.82 22.95 -16.75
C ARG A 183 8.51 21.88 -17.80
N ARG A 184 7.25 21.49 -17.87
CA ARG A 184 6.80 20.37 -18.71
C ARG A 184 5.52 20.68 -19.48
N LYS A 185 5.24 19.86 -20.52
CA LYS A 185 3.98 19.91 -21.25
C LYS A 185 2.82 19.50 -20.36
N GLY A 186 1.81 20.35 -20.28
CA GLY A 186 0.54 20.06 -19.64
C GLY A 186 -0.45 19.34 -20.55
N PRO A 187 -1.65 19.08 -20.06
CA PRO A 187 -2.72 18.43 -20.83
C PRO A 187 -3.13 19.20 -22.07
N ASP A 188 -2.83 20.50 -22.13
CA ASP A 188 -3.16 21.39 -23.24
C ASP A 188 -2.01 21.46 -24.27
N GLY A 189 -0.94 20.66 -24.09
CA GLY A 189 0.21 20.62 -24.97
C GLY A 189 1.23 21.75 -24.75
N ASN A 190 0.91 22.73 -23.91
CA ASN A 190 1.78 23.87 -23.61
C ASN A 190 2.85 23.49 -22.58
N LYS A 191 4.09 23.92 -22.81
CA LYS A 191 5.20 23.74 -21.87
C LYS A 191 5.17 24.88 -20.85
N GLN A 192 4.83 24.55 -19.59
CA GLN A 192 4.62 25.51 -18.51
C GLN A 192 5.33 25.07 -17.24
N VAL A 193 5.51 26.01 -16.29
CA VAL A 193 6.08 25.75 -14.96
C VAL A 193 4.96 25.43 -13.98
N TRP A 194 5.04 24.30 -13.29
CA TRP A 194 3.94 23.74 -12.51
C TRP A 194 4.12 23.78 -11.00
N ALA A 195 5.38 23.86 -10.53
CA ALA A 195 5.69 23.85 -9.11
C ALA A 195 6.97 24.61 -8.82
N MET A 196 7.13 25.05 -7.57
CA MET A 196 8.34 25.71 -7.07
C MET A 196 9.05 24.79 -6.09
N PRO A 197 10.33 24.48 -6.31
CA PRO A 197 11.18 23.82 -5.32
C PRO A 197 11.34 24.67 -4.06
N PHE A 198 11.51 24.00 -2.93
CA PHE A 198 11.86 24.63 -1.65
C PHE A 198 12.80 23.73 -0.85
N GLY A 199 13.59 24.34 0.04
CA GLY A 199 14.56 23.61 0.87
C GLY A 199 15.84 23.19 0.13
N GLY A 200 16.04 23.66 -1.12
CA GLY A 200 17.24 23.37 -1.91
C GLY A 200 17.21 22.00 -2.61
N ALA A 201 18.33 21.63 -3.21
CA ALA A 201 18.53 20.31 -3.80
C ALA A 201 18.92 19.29 -2.71
N LEU A 202 18.28 18.15 -2.71
CA LEU A 202 18.58 17.03 -1.83
C LEU A 202 19.36 15.99 -2.65
N GLY A 203 20.62 15.80 -2.36
CA GLY A 203 21.46 14.76 -2.96
C GLY A 203 21.47 13.49 -2.13
N LYS A 204 21.36 12.34 -2.78
CA LYS A 204 21.58 11.05 -2.12
C LYS A 204 23.07 10.88 -1.82
N VAL A 205 23.41 10.53 -0.60
CA VAL A 205 24.77 10.28 -0.14
C VAL A 205 24.88 8.90 0.49
N LEU A 206 26.08 8.42 0.67
CA LEU A 206 26.39 7.26 1.46
C LEU A 206 26.68 7.67 2.90
N LEU A 207 25.92 7.10 3.83
CA LEU A 207 26.17 7.21 5.27
C LEU A 207 26.76 5.90 5.76
N TYR A 208 27.77 5.99 6.64
CA TYR A 208 28.44 4.82 7.23
C TYR A 208 28.65 4.97 8.74
N ARG A 209 28.68 3.86 9.43
CA ARG A 209 28.92 3.77 10.88
C ARG A 209 30.43 3.74 11.16
N LYS A 210 30.99 4.85 11.65
CA LYS A 210 32.42 4.98 11.99
C LYS A 210 32.87 3.92 13.00
N ASP A 211 32.06 3.68 14.02
CA ASP A 211 32.36 2.69 15.05
C ASP A 211 32.48 1.27 14.50
N LEU A 212 31.61 0.86 13.55
CA LEU A 212 31.73 -0.43 12.91
C LEU A 212 32.95 -0.50 11.99
N PHE A 213 33.26 0.55 11.23
CA PHE A 213 34.45 0.62 10.40
C PHE A 213 35.73 0.52 11.26
N GLU A 214 35.83 1.26 12.34
CA GLU A 214 36.95 1.20 13.29
C GLU A 214 37.07 -0.17 13.96
N GLN A 215 35.94 -0.77 14.37
CA GLN A 215 35.93 -2.11 14.98
C GLN A 215 36.50 -3.18 14.06
N HIS A 216 36.24 -3.05 12.76
CA HIS A 216 36.73 -4.00 11.75
C HIS A 216 38.04 -3.59 11.08
N GLY A 217 38.64 -2.46 11.47
CA GLY A 217 39.91 -2.00 10.90
C GLY A 217 39.79 -1.54 9.45
N LEU A 218 38.64 -1.04 9.05
CA LEU A 218 38.36 -0.55 7.69
C LEU A 218 38.67 0.94 7.58
N ASP A 219 39.23 1.35 6.45
CA ASP A 219 39.37 2.77 6.12
C ASP A 219 38.02 3.41 5.87
N PHE A 220 37.88 4.68 6.25
CA PHE A 220 36.64 5.40 6.02
C PHE A 220 36.45 5.71 4.54
N PRO A 221 35.19 5.60 4.04
CA PRO A 221 34.86 5.98 2.67
C PRO A 221 35.25 7.43 2.37
N ASP A 222 35.91 7.63 1.24
CA ASP A 222 36.33 8.93 0.70
C ASP A 222 35.67 9.21 -0.66
N GLU A 223 36.10 10.29 -1.33
CA GLU A 223 35.63 10.67 -2.64
C GLU A 223 36.02 9.68 -3.78
N ASN A 224 36.99 8.81 -3.57
CA ASN A 224 37.46 7.85 -4.59
C ASN A 224 36.90 6.46 -4.37
N TRP A 225 36.04 6.29 -3.37
CA TRP A 225 35.50 4.99 -2.99
C TRP A 225 34.69 4.36 -4.11
N THR A 226 34.97 3.08 -4.38
CA THR A 226 34.39 2.31 -5.50
C THR A 226 33.36 1.30 -5.00
N TRP A 227 32.63 0.69 -5.92
CA TRP A 227 31.77 -0.44 -5.63
C TRP A 227 32.51 -1.61 -5.00
N GLU A 228 33.78 -1.86 -5.41
CA GLU A 228 34.57 -2.97 -4.89
C GLU A 228 34.94 -2.73 -3.44
N ASP A 229 35.33 -1.49 -3.09
CA ASP A 229 35.62 -1.07 -1.71
C ASP A 229 34.37 -1.21 -0.84
N MET A 230 33.21 -0.80 -1.37
CA MET A 230 31.94 -0.95 -0.68
C MET A 230 31.57 -2.41 -0.47
N MET A 231 31.76 -3.28 -1.47
CA MET A 231 31.49 -4.70 -1.34
C MET A 231 32.37 -5.34 -0.28
N GLN A 232 33.65 -4.99 -0.25
CA GLN A 232 34.59 -5.49 0.76
C GLN A 232 34.16 -5.07 2.16
N ALA A 233 33.84 -3.77 2.35
CA ALA A 233 33.41 -3.26 3.65
C ALA A 233 32.10 -3.93 4.10
N VAL A 234 31.13 -4.05 3.21
CA VAL A 234 29.84 -4.69 3.48
C VAL A 234 30.02 -6.16 3.89
N LYS A 235 30.90 -6.90 3.22
CA LYS A 235 31.25 -8.28 3.59
C LYS A 235 31.88 -8.38 4.95
N THR A 236 32.85 -7.50 5.23
CA THR A 236 33.62 -7.50 6.48
C THR A 236 32.78 -7.12 7.70
N ILE A 237 31.82 -6.18 7.54
CA ILE A 237 30.95 -5.74 8.64
C ILE A 237 29.81 -6.72 8.92
N SER A 238 29.39 -7.51 7.91
CA SER A 238 28.18 -8.35 8.04
C SER A 238 28.40 -9.51 9.02
N ASP A 239 27.63 -9.49 10.09
CA ASP A 239 27.53 -10.57 11.07
C ASP A 239 26.03 -10.80 11.39
N PRO A 240 25.30 -11.51 10.51
CA PRO A 240 23.88 -11.78 10.72
C PRO A 240 23.59 -12.55 12.02
N GLY A 241 24.56 -13.31 12.54
CA GLY A 241 24.46 -14.00 13.82
C GLY A 241 24.28 -13.04 15.00
N LYS A 242 24.82 -11.84 14.89
CA LYS A 242 24.62 -10.75 15.84
C LYS A 242 23.55 -9.74 15.37
N GLY A 243 22.89 -9.97 14.25
CA GLY A 243 21.91 -9.05 13.67
C GLY A 243 22.53 -7.84 12.99
N VAL A 244 23.84 -7.87 12.68
CA VAL A 244 24.55 -6.78 12.01
C VAL A 244 24.62 -7.05 10.51
N TYR A 245 24.23 -6.06 9.72
CA TYR A 245 24.24 -6.12 8.27
C TYR A 245 25.13 -5.02 7.69
N GLY A 246 25.88 -5.36 6.66
CA GLY A 246 26.82 -4.42 6.04
C GLY A 246 26.12 -3.24 5.38
N ILE A 247 24.93 -3.44 4.78
CA ILE A 247 24.20 -2.39 4.07
C ILE A 247 22.69 -2.50 4.24
N GLN A 248 22.01 -1.34 4.25
CA GLN A 248 20.55 -1.24 4.13
C GLN A 248 20.15 -1.12 2.66
N LEU A 249 19.30 -2.02 2.18
CA LEU A 249 18.67 -1.96 0.86
C LEU A 249 17.15 -1.81 0.96
N GLY A 250 16.53 -1.49 -0.17
CA GLY A 250 15.08 -1.34 -0.29
C GLY A 250 14.34 -2.66 -0.24
N SER A 251 13.02 -2.53 -0.14
CA SER A 251 12.11 -3.67 -0.19
C SER A 251 10.73 -3.30 -0.74
N GLY A 252 9.96 -4.30 -1.16
CA GLY A 252 8.61 -4.14 -1.67
C GLY A 252 8.57 -3.64 -3.11
N LYS A 253 7.46 -2.99 -3.48
CA LYS A 253 7.22 -2.59 -4.88
C LYS A 253 8.12 -1.49 -5.42
N GLN A 254 8.77 -0.74 -4.55
CA GLN A 254 9.67 0.37 -4.92
C GLN A 254 11.13 0.08 -4.52
N GLU A 255 11.51 -1.16 -4.45
CA GLU A 255 12.87 -1.59 -4.14
C GLU A 255 13.90 -1.01 -5.09
N SER A 256 13.56 -0.85 -6.35
CA SER A 256 14.38 -0.25 -7.39
C SER A 256 14.81 1.20 -7.10
N TRP A 257 14.17 1.89 -6.16
CA TRP A 257 14.64 3.21 -5.70
C TRP A 257 16.09 3.16 -5.14
N HIS A 258 16.46 2.06 -4.49
CA HIS A 258 17.86 1.85 -4.08
C HIS A 258 18.73 1.42 -5.25
N TRP A 259 18.18 0.62 -6.18
CA TRP A 259 18.91 0.14 -7.33
C TRP A 259 19.26 1.24 -8.35
N THR A 260 18.45 2.30 -8.47
CA THR A 260 18.73 3.41 -9.40
C THR A 260 20.10 4.06 -9.20
N SER A 261 20.58 4.14 -7.97
CA SER A 261 21.94 4.64 -7.71
C SER A 261 23.02 3.76 -8.31
N PHE A 262 22.83 2.45 -8.30
CA PHE A 262 23.74 1.50 -8.97
C PHE A 262 23.57 1.55 -10.48
N LEU A 263 22.35 1.65 -10.99
CA LEU A 263 22.08 1.79 -12.42
C LEU A 263 22.84 2.99 -13.01
N TRP A 264 22.69 4.16 -12.40
CA TRP A 264 23.34 5.38 -12.88
C TRP A 264 24.87 5.37 -12.70
N SER A 265 25.38 4.81 -11.61
CA SER A 265 26.84 4.70 -11.44
C SER A 265 27.48 3.67 -12.36
N ALA A 266 26.72 2.69 -12.85
CA ALA A 266 27.15 1.81 -13.93
C ALA A 266 27.14 2.50 -15.31
N GLY A 267 26.44 3.62 -15.46
CA GLY A 267 26.29 4.37 -16.72
C GLY A 267 24.96 4.11 -17.44
N GLY A 268 24.08 3.30 -16.86
CA GLY A 268 22.72 3.07 -17.38
C GLY A 268 21.77 4.22 -17.11
N GLU A 269 20.54 4.15 -17.66
CA GLU A 269 19.48 5.12 -17.45
C GLU A 269 18.14 4.44 -17.19
N ALA A 270 17.29 5.08 -16.40
CA ALA A 270 15.98 4.54 -16.06
C ALA A 270 14.92 4.91 -17.12
N MET A 271 14.86 6.19 -17.48
CA MET A 271 13.85 6.75 -18.36
C MET A 271 14.45 7.88 -19.21
N GLU A 272 14.05 7.94 -20.46
CA GLU A 272 14.44 9.00 -21.38
C GLU A 272 13.22 9.60 -22.08
N TYR A 273 13.31 10.90 -22.40
CA TYR A 273 12.32 11.57 -23.23
C TYR A 273 12.79 11.55 -24.68
N ASN A 274 12.05 10.85 -25.54
CA ASN A 274 12.32 10.84 -26.98
C ASN A 274 11.67 12.08 -27.61
N GLU A 275 12.50 13.00 -28.11
CA GLU A 275 12.03 14.26 -28.70
C GLU A 275 11.30 14.07 -30.03
N GLU A 276 11.66 13.04 -30.82
CA GLU A 276 11.05 12.77 -32.13
C GLU A 276 9.61 12.24 -31.96
N THR A 277 9.40 11.35 -31.01
CA THR A 277 8.08 10.77 -30.71
C THR A 277 7.30 11.54 -29.66
N GLU A 278 7.94 12.52 -29.01
CA GLU A 278 7.41 13.28 -27.88
C GLU A 278 6.91 12.36 -26.73
N GLN A 279 7.63 11.26 -26.47
CA GLN A 279 7.21 10.25 -25.51
C GLN A 279 8.32 9.93 -24.51
N TRP A 280 7.89 9.61 -23.28
CA TRP A 280 8.77 9.06 -22.27
C TRP A 280 8.91 7.56 -22.45
N LEU A 281 10.16 7.06 -22.48
CA LEU A 281 10.49 5.66 -22.61
C LEU A 281 11.29 5.19 -21.40
N CYS A 282 11.02 3.98 -20.94
CA CYS A 282 11.93 3.25 -20.07
C CYS A 282 13.07 2.66 -20.92
N VAL A 283 14.31 2.77 -20.41
CA VAL A 283 15.53 2.36 -21.12
C VAL A 283 16.51 1.61 -20.19
N PHE A 284 15.99 0.96 -19.15
CA PHE A 284 16.79 0.28 -18.13
C PHE A 284 17.19 -1.17 -18.51
N ASP A 285 17.39 -1.45 -19.79
CA ASP A 285 17.79 -2.76 -20.34
C ASP A 285 19.17 -2.77 -21.01
N SER A 286 19.99 -1.76 -20.71
CA SER A 286 21.36 -1.69 -21.21
C SER A 286 22.29 -2.75 -20.58
N GLU A 287 23.47 -2.93 -21.14
CA GLU A 287 24.50 -3.81 -20.55
C GLU A 287 24.95 -3.31 -19.19
N GLU A 288 25.05 -2.00 -19.01
CA GLU A 288 25.36 -1.35 -17.75
C GLU A 288 24.27 -1.64 -16.67
N ALA A 289 23.02 -1.67 -17.09
CA ALA A 289 21.91 -2.03 -16.20
C ALA A 289 22.03 -3.50 -15.72
N ALA A 290 22.48 -4.41 -16.58
CA ALA A 290 22.71 -5.80 -16.20
C ALA A 290 23.87 -5.92 -15.18
N VAL A 291 24.94 -5.14 -15.35
CA VAL A 291 26.05 -5.07 -14.38
C VAL A 291 25.55 -4.52 -13.04
N ALA A 292 24.72 -3.49 -13.06
CA ALA A 292 24.12 -2.93 -11.85
C ALA A 292 23.18 -3.93 -11.13
N LEU A 293 22.43 -4.70 -11.91
CA LEU A 293 21.54 -5.73 -11.35
C LEU A 293 22.32 -6.88 -10.73
N GLU A 294 23.41 -7.33 -11.39
CA GLU A 294 24.31 -8.35 -10.86
C GLU A 294 24.92 -7.91 -9.53
N TYR A 295 25.45 -6.70 -9.47
CA TYR A 295 26.06 -6.17 -8.25
C TYR A 295 25.04 -6.05 -7.10
N TYR A 296 23.83 -5.53 -7.38
CA TYR A 296 22.77 -5.42 -6.39
C TYR A 296 22.32 -6.81 -5.88
N THR A 297 22.22 -7.77 -6.79
CA THR A 297 21.86 -9.15 -6.44
C THR A 297 22.90 -9.79 -5.54
N ARG A 298 24.19 -9.52 -5.75
CA ARG A 298 25.26 -9.99 -4.86
C ARG A 298 25.12 -9.40 -3.46
N LEU A 299 24.85 -8.10 -3.33
CA LEU A 299 24.63 -7.46 -2.03
C LEU A 299 23.47 -8.08 -1.25
N SER A 300 22.45 -8.56 -1.95
CA SER A 300 21.19 -9.02 -1.35
C SER A 300 21.05 -10.54 -1.23
N ALA A 301 21.76 -11.32 -2.05
CA ALA A 301 21.53 -12.76 -2.17
C ALA A 301 22.80 -13.62 -2.45
N GLU A 302 24.02 -13.04 -2.46
CA GLU A 302 25.26 -13.81 -2.63
C GLU A 302 25.38 -14.84 -1.50
N ARG A 303 25.74 -16.09 -1.87
CA ARG A 303 25.88 -17.20 -0.92
C ARG A 303 27.28 -17.17 -0.29
N TRP A 304 27.35 -17.27 1.04
CA TRP A 304 28.61 -17.34 1.78
C TRP A 304 28.45 -18.13 3.08
N ILE A 305 29.55 -18.50 3.69
CA ILE A 305 29.59 -19.24 4.96
C ILE A 305 30.23 -18.33 6.01
N ASP A 306 29.53 -18.15 7.13
CA ASP A 306 30.03 -17.37 8.25
C ASP A 306 31.11 -18.12 9.07
N ASP A 307 31.70 -17.43 10.04
CA ASP A 307 32.76 -17.98 10.90
C ASP A 307 32.26 -19.17 11.76
N GLU A 308 30.94 -19.26 11.96
CA GLU A 308 30.34 -20.39 12.70
C GLU A 308 29.96 -21.56 11.78
N GLY A 309 30.34 -21.49 10.51
CA GLY A 309 30.05 -22.51 9.50
C GLY A 309 28.61 -22.53 8.99
N ARG A 310 27.82 -21.50 9.27
CA ARG A 310 26.44 -21.38 8.83
C ARG A 310 26.38 -20.76 7.45
N LEU A 311 25.49 -21.28 6.62
CA LEU A 311 25.22 -20.73 5.31
C LEU A 311 24.42 -19.41 5.43
N ARG A 312 24.93 -18.37 4.78
CA ARG A 312 24.33 -17.03 4.74
C ARG A 312 24.07 -16.60 3.30
N ARG A 313 23.12 -15.66 3.14
CA ARG A 313 22.78 -15.09 1.83
C ARG A 313 22.70 -13.58 1.90
N GLY A 314 23.50 -12.93 1.07
CA GLY A 314 23.62 -11.47 1.02
C GLY A 314 24.19 -10.87 2.30
N TYR A 315 24.33 -9.58 2.26
CA TYR A 315 24.97 -8.77 3.31
C TYR A 315 24.05 -7.62 3.73
N SER A 316 22.81 -7.61 3.23
CA SER A 316 21.91 -6.48 3.37
C SER A 316 20.75 -6.75 4.32
N SER A 317 20.38 -5.72 5.08
CA SER A 317 19.06 -5.63 5.71
C SER A 317 18.06 -5.05 4.72
N LYS A 318 16.92 -5.71 4.56
CA LYS A 318 15.82 -5.20 3.72
C LYS A 318 14.62 -4.74 4.56
N ASP A 319 14.79 -4.55 5.85
CA ASP A 319 13.76 -4.03 6.76
C ASP A 319 13.75 -2.49 6.74
N ALA A 320 13.06 -1.93 5.76
CA ALA A 320 12.97 -0.48 5.60
C ALA A 320 12.19 0.21 6.74
N GLN A 321 11.26 -0.48 7.41
CA GLN A 321 10.42 0.13 8.45
C GLN A 321 11.20 0.37 9.75
N ASN A 322 12.12 -0.53 10.10
CA ASN A 322 12.93 -0.43 11.31
C ASN A 322 14.36 0.04 11.04
N SER A 323 14.65 0.50 9.81
CA SER A 323 16.02 0.87 9.41
C SER A 323 16.66 1.91 10.33
N HIS A 324 15.91 2.93 10.75
CA HIS A 324 16.43 3.97 11.66
C HIS A 324 16.68 3.43 13.07
N ILE A 325 15.90 2.47 13.56
CA ILE A 325 16.11 1.81 14.85
C ILE A 325 17.34 0.91 14.76
N LYS A 326 17.48 0.14 13.71
CA LYS A 326 18.65 -0.71 13.45
C LYS A 326 19.91 0.12 13.29
N TRP A 327 19.81 1.25 12.57
CA TRP A 327 20.91 2.20 12.46
C TRP A 327 21.36 2.73 13.83
N SER A 328 20.43 3.19 14.66
CA SER A 328 20.76 3.74 15.99
C SER A 328 21.38 2.70 16.94
N ARG A 329 21.06 1.42 16.73
CA ARG A 329 21.65 0.30 17.50
C ARG A 329 23.00 -0.18 16.97
N GLY A 330 23.47 0.31 15.82
CA GLY A 330 24.68 -0.19 15.18
C GLY A 330 24.50 -1.52 14.47
N GLU A 331 23.28 -1.83 14.05
CA GLU A 331 22.95 -3.07 13.33
C GLU A 331 23.08 -2.94 11.80
N ILE A 332 23.39 -1.74 11.29
CA ILE A 332 23.58 -1.46 9.86
C ILE A 332 24.86 -0.67 9.68
N GLY A 333 25.79 -1.16 8.84
CA GLY A 333 27.06 -0.53 8.56
C GLY A 333 26.95 0.66 7.61
N ILE A 334 26.20 0.50 6.53
CA ILE A 334 26.10 1.48 5.43
C ILE A 334 24.63 1.66 5.03
N THR A 335 24.26 2.89 4.69
CA THR A 335 22.97 3.21 4.06
C THR A 335 23.12 4.35 3.06
N MET A 336 22.34 4.33 1.98
CA MET A 336 22.23 5.45 1.05
C MET A 336 20.91 6.19 1.30
N SER A 337 20.99 7.47 1.58
CA SER A 337 19.83 8.29 1.91
C SER A 337 20.01 9.73 1.44
N TYR A 338 18.89 10.46 1.36
CA TYR A 338 18.96 11.92 1.26
C TYR A 338 19.32 12.52 2.62
N ILE A 339 20.08 13.60 2.55
CA ILE A 339 20.33 14.43 3.74
C ILE A 339 19.25 15.49 3.77
N ASP A 340 18.23 15.24 4.57
CA ASP A 340 17.21 16.22 4.89
C ASP A 340 17.34 16.69 6.35
N GLU A 341 16.57 17.71 6.69
CA GLU A 341 16.55 18.26 8.05
C GLU A 341 16.11 17.24 9.12
N LYS A 342 15.35 16.21 8.75
CA LYS A 342 14.92 15.15 9.67
C LYS A 342 16.08 14.22 10.00
N LEU A 343 16.89 13.90 9.02
CA LEU A 343 18.05 13.05 9.20
C LEU A 343 19.03 13.67 10.21
N PHE A 344 19.27 14.97 10.11
CA PHE A 344 20.15 15.69 11.04
C PHE A 344 19.67 15.71 12.49
N SER A 345 18.37 15.61 12.72
CA SER A 345 17.81 15.52 14.08
C SER A 345 17.92 14.13 14.70
N THR A 346 18.15 13.10 13.90
CA THR A 346 18.15 11.69 14.32
C THR A 346 19.51 11.01 14.22
N ILE A 347 20.46 11.58 13.47
CA ILE A 347 21.81 11.04 13.28
C ILE A 347 22.76 11.62 14.34
N ASP A 348 23.52 10.73 15.00
CA ASP A 348 24.66 11.11 15.81
C ASP A 348 25.92 11.25 14.93
N PRO A 349 26.45 12.48 14.73
CA PRO A 349 27.65 12.69 13.91
C PRO A 349 28.92 12.08 14.51
N ALA A 350 28.92 11.73 15.78
CA ALA A 350 30.07 11.10 16.43
C ALA A 350 30.32 9.72 15.84
N VAL A 351 29.24 8.98 15.57
CA VAL A 351 29.30 7.61 15.02
C VAL A 351 28.96 7.53 13.53
N THR A 352 28.48 8.60 12.91
CA THR A 352 28.08 8.61 11.51
C THR A 352 29.09 9.39 10.66
N GLY A 353 29.59 8.75 9.61
CA GLY A 353 30.34 9.39 8.55
C GLY A 353 29.48 9.56 7.28
N MET A 354 29.91 10.44 6.39
CA MET A 354 29.24 10.70 5.12
C MET A 354 30.27 10.71 3.99
N ALA A 355 29.95 10.03 2.91
CA ALA A 355 30.71 10.03 1.67
C ALA A 355 29.77 10.21 0.46
N PRO A 356 30.29 10.60 -0.72
CA PRO A 356 29.50 10.55 -1.93
C PRO A 356 29.09 9.11 -2.26
N VAL A 357 28.07 8.94 -3.09
CA VAL A 357 27.73 7.61 -3.64
C VAL A 357 28.97 7.03 -4.35
N PRO A 358 29.32 5.73 -4.13
CA PRO A 358 30.54 5.13 -4.66
C PRO A 358 30.63 5.20 -6.18
N LEU A 359 31.86 5.26 -6.69
CA LEU A 359 32.13 5.17 -8.11
C LEU A 359 31.78 3.78 -8.64
N GLY A 360 30.97 3.74 -9.71
CA GLY A 360 30.68 2.52 -10.43
C GLY A 360 31.82 2.08 -11.36
N PRO A 361 31.64 0.97 -12.10
CA PRO A 361 32.65 0.41 -13.01
C PRO A 361 33.09 1.38 -14.12
N THR A 362 32.24 2.34 -14.48
CA THR A 362 32.52 3.36 -15.51
C THR A 362 33.16 4.63 -14.93
N GLY A 363 33.42 4.69 -13.62
CA GLY A 363 33.91 5.87 -12.96
C GLY A 363 32.85 6.97 -12.73
N LEU A 364 31.57 6.64 -12.97
CA LEU A 364 30.44 7.54 -12.71
C LEU A 364 29.88 7.34 -11.29
N ARG A 365 29.18 8.36 -10.79
CA ARG A 365 28.42 8.30 -9.51
C ARG A 365 26.93 8.30 -9.81
N GLY A 366 26.19 7.51 -9.09
CA GLY A 366 24.73 7.39 -9.24
C GLY A 366 23.95 8.15 -8.16
N ALA A 367 24.40 9.36 -7.80
CA ALA A 367 23.65 10.15 -6.85
C ALA A 367 22.29 10.55 -7.41
N GLU A 368 21.24 10.38 -6.64
CA GLU A 368 19.90 10.82 -6.97
C GLU A 368 19.64 12.20 -6.38
N LEU A 369 19.13 13.10 -7.21
CA LEU A 369 18.69 14.42 -6.77
C LEU A 369 17.19 14.47 -6.64
N ASN A 370 16.73 15.04 -5.55
CA ASN A 370 15.34 15.33 -5.31
C ASN A 370 15.18 16.74 -4.76
N SER A 371 13.96 17.24 -4.73
CA SER A 371 13.57 18.43 -4.00
C SER A 371 12.11 18.32 -3.64
N THR A 372 11.77 18.86 -2.50
CA THR A 372 10.38 19.10 -2.14
C THR A 372 9.87 20.29 -2.93
N MET A 373 8.65 20.22 -3.44
CA MET A 373 8.05 21.27 -4.25
C MET A 373 6.66 21.64 -3.72
N MET A 374 6.30 22.90 -3.92
CA MET A 374 4.94 23.41 -3.70
C MET A 374 4.31 23.79 -5.03
N GLY A 375 3.05 23.39 -5.24
CA GLY A 375 2.24 23.78 -6.37
C GLY A 375 0.94 24.42 -5.93
N LEU A 376 0.42 25.35 -6.73
CA LEU A 376 -0.91 25.91 -6.54
C LEU A 376 -1.98 24.92 -7.00
N PHE A 377 -3.01 24.73 -6.21
CA PHE A 377 -4.14 23.91 -6.61
C PHE A 377 -4.97 24.62 -7.69
N SER A 378 -5.25 23.93 -8.79
CA SER A 378 -5.99 24.49 -9.92
C SER A 378 -7.46 24.80 -9.62
N GLY A 379 -8.04 24.14 -8.61
CA GLY A 379 -9.43 24.32 -8.20
C GLY A 379 -9.68 25.52 -7.29
N ILE A 380 -8.71 26.41 -7.07
CA ILE A 380 -8.91 27.66 -6.35
C ILE A 380 -9.77 28.58 -7.22
N GLU A 381 -11.01 28.80 -6.82
CA GLU A 381 -11.96 29.63 -7.56
C GLU A 381 -11.68 31.12 -7.39
N ASP A 382 -11.31 31.55 -6.17
CA ASP A 382 -11.07 32.95 -5.84
C ASP A 382 -9.62 33.37 -6.21
N PRO A 383 -9.44 34.34 -7.09
CA PRO A 383 -8.10 34.83 -7.46
C PRO A 383 -7.30 35.40 -6.29
N ALA A 384 -7.97 35.99 -5.27
CA ALA A 384 -7.26 36.56 -4.13
C ALA A 384 -6.69 35.50 -3.21
N VAL A 385 -7.40 34.39 -3.05
CA VAL A 385 -6.89 33.21 -2.35
C VAL A 385 -5.69 32.63 -3.10
N ARG A 386 -5.77 32.54 -4.44
CA ARG A 386 -4.68 32.03 -5.27
C ARG A 386 -3.43 32.94 -5.19
N ASP A 387 -3.61 34.24 -5.28
CA ASP A 387 -2.53 35.22 -5.16
C ASP A 387 -1.89 35.16 -3.75
N ALA A 388 -2.70 35.01 -2.68
CA ALA A 388 -2.20 34.85 -1.31
C ALA A 388 -1.44 33.53 -1.14
N ALA A 389 -1.93 32.43 -1.73
CA ALA A 389 -1.24 31.14 -1.72
C ALA A 389 0.10 31.21 -2.48
N TRP A 390 0.15 31.94 -3.60
CA TRP A 390 1.40 32.18 -4.31
C TRP A 390 2.41 32.98 -3.48
N GLU A 391 1.98 34.06 -2.77
CA GLU A 391 2.88 34.83 -1.92
C GLU A 391 3.43 33.98 -0.77
N TYR A 392 2.66 33.01 -0.26
CA TYR A 392 3.18 32.04 0.70
C TYR A 392 4.29 31.16 0.09
N ILE A 393 4.06 30.58 -1.10
CA ILE A 393 5.06 29.79 -1.83
C ILE A 393 6.31 30.63 -2.09
N ARG A 394 6.12 31.89 -2.49
CA ARG A 394 7.20 32.82 -2.76
C ARG A 394 8.01 33.15 -1.51
N PHE A 395 7.34 33.42 -0.38
CA PHE A 395 8.03 33.79 0.87
C PHE A 395 8.71 32.60 1.52
N TYR A 396 8.07 31.44 1.51
CA TYR A 396 8.50 30.27 2.29
C TYR A 396 9.97 29.87 2.07
N ASP A 397 10.50 30.03 0.88
CA ASP A 397 11.91 29.75 0.57
C ASP A 397 12.64 31.00 0.04
N SER A 398 12.23 32.20 0.46
CA SER A 398 12.93 33.45 0.19
C SER A 398 14.22 33.55 1.00
N ARG A 399 15.11 34.47 0.61
CA ARG A 399 16.30 34.82 1.40
C ARG A 399 15.97 35.18 2.84
N GLU A 400 14.88 35.95 3.05
CA GLU A 400 14.44 36.37 4.39
C GLU A 400 14.01 35.16 5.22
N ALA A 401 13.17 34.30 4.69
CA ALA A 401 12.73 33.09 5.39
C ALA A 401 13.91 32.15 5.73
N ASN A 402 14.86 32.01 4.81
CA ASN A 402 16.07 31.21 5.03
C ASN A 402 17.01 31.86 6.08
N ALA A 403 17.10 33.19 6.10
CA ALA A 403 17.88 33.90 7.14
C ALA A 403 17.28 33.68 8.54
N ILE A 404 15.93 33.76 8.66
CA ILE A 404 15.23 33.48 9.92
C ILE A 404 15.47 32.03 10.37
N ARG A 405 15.31 31.06 9.46
CA ARG A 405 15.54 29.64 9.78
C ARG A 405 16.98 29.37 10.19
N THR A 406 17.95 29.88 9.42
CA THR A 406 19.36 29.69 9.70
C THR A 406 19.71 30.25 11.10
N ARG A 407 19.27 31.46 11.44
CA ARG A 407 19.48 32.07 12.75
C ARG A 407 19.00 31.18 13.89
N ILE A 408 17.75 30.73 13.83
CA ILE A 408 17.15 29.89 14.88
C ILE A 408 17.84 28.54 15.01
N MET A 409 18.21 27.93 13.88
CA MET A 409 18.95 26.68 13.89
C MET A 409 20.34 26.83 14.49
N VAL A 410 21.05 27.94 14.20
CA VAL A 410 22.36 28.26 14.82
C VAL A 410 22.19 28.50 16.30
N GLU A 411 21.24 29.34 16.73
CA GLU A 411 20.92 29.59 18.13
C GLU A 411 20.51 28.32 18.89
N GLY A 412 19.83 27.39 18.20
CA GLY A 412 19.45 26.08 18.71
C GLY A 412 20.55 25.02 18.75
N GLY A 413 21.81 25.39 18.40
CA GLY A 413 22.95 24.47 18.39
C GLY A 413 23.06 23.52 17.20
N LEU A 414 22.19 23.66 16.21
CA LEU A 414 22.18 22.83 15.00
C LEU A 414 22.86 23.50 13.79
N GLY A 415 23.53 24.63 14.01
CA GLY A 415 24.21 25.38 12.95
C GLY A 415 25.20 24.55 12.12
N ARG A 416 25.90 23.61 12.76
CA ARG A 416 26.85 22.70 12.11
C ARG A 416 26.23 21.79 11.03
N PHE A 417 24.91 21.65 11.00
CA PHE A 417 24.19 20.82 10.03
C PHE A 417 23.52 21.62 8.91
N ILE A 418 23.62 22.95 8.97
CA ILE A 418 23.07 23.81 7.93
C ILE A 418 24.03 23.80 6.73
N ASN A 419 23.47 23.85 5.52
CA ASN A 419 24.26 23.97 4.32
C ASN A 419 25.23 25.18 4.43
N PRO A 420 26.54 24.98 4.24
CA PRO A 420 27.56 26.04 4.33
C PRO A 420 27.23 27.27 3.51
N LYS A 421 26.56 27.12 2.36
CA LYS A 421 26.10 28.22 1.55
C LYS A 421 25.25 29.22 2.33
N TYR A 422 24.28 28.74 3.11
CA TYR A 422 23.43 29.60 3.94
C TYR A 422 24.19 30.21 5.13
N LEU A 423 25.09 29.43 5.75
CA LEU A 423 25.93 29.95 6.83
C LEU A 423 26.82 31.10 6.35
N HIS A 424 27.48 30.95 5.20
CA HIS A 424 28.27 32.01 4.58
C HIS A 424 27.41 33.23 4.20
N MET A 425 26.26 32.98 3.59
CA MET A 425 25.37 34.04 3.12
C MET A 425 24.80 34.89 4.22
N PHE A 426 24.52 34.29 5.38
CA PHE A 426 23.88 34.98 6.52
C PHE A 426 24.83 35.36 7.66
N GLY A 427 26.13 35.30 7.45
CA GLY A 427 27.14 35.81 8.38
C GLY A 427 27.59 34.84 9.49
N TYR A 428 27.35 33.55 9.30
CA TYR A 428 27.74 32.48 10.22
C TYR A 428 28.89 31.62 9.70
N SER A 429 29.82 32.20 8.96
CA SER A 429 30.96 31.50 8.34
C SER A 429 31.85 30.75 9.33
N ASP A 430 31.95 31.23 10.56
CA ASP A 430 32.72 30.59 11.63
C ASP A 430 32.08 29.27 12.11
N ILE A 431 30.79 29.09 11.91
CA ILE A 431 30.07 27.86 12.25
C ILE A 431 30.41 26.72 11.28
N VAL A 432 30.78 27.02 10.04
CA VAL A 432 31.11 25.98 9.02
C VAL A 432 32.24 25.07 9.52
N ARG A 433 33.20 25.57 10.26
CA ARG A 433 34.29 24.77 10.86
C ARG A 433 33.82 23.74 11.90
N LEU A 434 32.57 23.86 12.41
CA LEU A 434 31.99 22.93 13.35
C LEU A 434 31.25 21.78 12.64
N ALA A 435 31.03 21.87 11.32
CA ALA A 435 30.50 20.78 10.54
C ALA A 435 31.46 19.58 10.57
N PRO A 436 30.98 18.36 10.55
CA PRO A 436 31.82 17.19 10.41
C PRO A 436 32.73 17.32 9.18
N LYS A 437 33.99 16.99 9.32
CA LYS A 437 35.00 17.13 8.26
C LYS A 437 34.58 16.37 7.02
N GLY A 438 34.63 17.00 5.85
CA GLY A 438 34.31 16.42 4.56
C GLY A 438 32.82 16.38 4.21
N TRP A 439 31.92 16.71 5.14
CA TRP A 439 30.47 16.62 4.87
C TRP A 439 30.01 17.62 3.81
N ALA A 440 30.49 18.84 3.88
CA ALA A 440 30.09 19.87 2.92
C ALA A 440 30.56 19.53 1.51
N GLU A 441 31.83 19.14 1.37
CA GLU A 441 32.46 18.76 0.12
C GLU A 441 31.80 17.52 -0.48
N ASN A 442 31.57 16.50 0.32
CA ASN A 442 30.93 15.26 -0.11
C ASN A 442 29.47 15.47 -0.55
N TYR A 443 28.77 16.37 0.13
CA TYR A 443 27.42 16.76 -0.26
C TYR A 443 27.40 17.53 -1.59
N GLU A 444 28.35 18.45 -1.80
CA GLU A 444 28.47 19.19 -3.04
C GLU A 444 28.79 18.27 -4.21
N ILE A 445 29.72 17.31 -4.06
CA ILE A 445 29.98 16.26 -5.04
C ILE A 445 28.69 15.51 -5.42
N SER A 446 27.87 15.16 -4.42
CA SER A 446 26.61 14.45 -4.68
C SER A 446 25.58 15.29 -5.42
N ILE A 447 25.54 16.60 -5.19
CA ILE A 447 24.69 17.53 -5.97
C ILE A 447 25.21 17.69 -7.39
N GLU A 448 26.51 17.90 -7.56
CA GLU A 448 27.12 18.11 -8.89
C GLU A 448 27.04 16.88 -9.79
N THR A 449 27.29 15.69 -9.23
CA THR A 449 27.26 14.43 -10.00
C THR A 449 25.86 13.82 -10.10
N GLY A 450 24.90 14.30 -9.28
CA GLY A 450 23.58 13.71 -9.19
C GLY A 450 22.67 13.97 -10.39
N LYS A 451 21.74 13.05 -10.60
CA LYS A 451 20.66 13.14 -11.60
C LYS A 451 19.31 13.30 -10.90
N PRO A 452 18.36 14.08 -11.46
CA PRO A 452 17.01 14.15 -10.92
C PRO A 452 16.36 12.76 -10.82
N GLU A 453 15.65 12.52 -9.74
CA GLU A 453 14.81 11.32 -9.62
C GLU A 453 13.95 11.13 -10.88
N PRO A 454 13.72 9.91 -11.38
CA PRO A 454 12.90 9.68 -12.56
C PRO A 454 11.58 10.43 -12.50
N TYR A 455 11.33 11.23 -13.51
CA TYR A 455 10.15 12.09 -13.65
C TYR A 455 9.55 11.91 -15.06
N GLY A 456 8.38 12.43 -15.31
CA GLY A 456 7.69 12.33 -16.58
C GLY A 456 6.48 11.41 -16.53
N LYS A 457 5.94 11.11 -17.69
CA LYS A 457 4.67 10.38 -17.83
C LYS A 457 4.76 9.01 -17.15
N ASN A 458 3.90 8.81 -16.16
CA ASN A 458 3.80 7.56 -15.43
C ASN A 458 5.10 7.10 -14.70
N ALA A 459 6.00 8.02 -14.34
CA ALA A 459 7.26 7.69 -13.66
C ALA A 459 7.08 6.82 -12.39
N ASN A 460 5.94 6.93 -11.72
CA ASN A 460 5.60 6.05 -10.60
C ASN A 460 5.59 4.56 -10.97
N PHE A 461 5.22 4.22 -12.22
CA PHE A 461 5.25 2.85 -12.71
C PHE A 461 6.66 2.35 -12.99
N ALA A 462 7.57 3.23 -13.37
CA ALA A 462 8.95 2.85 -13.70
C ALA A 462 9.61 2.12 -12.51
N TYR A 463 9.46 2.66 -11.30
CA TYR A 463 10.03 2.03 -10.10
C TYR A 463 9.45 0.63 -9.82
N GLU A 464 8.15 0.47 -9.97
CA GLU A 464 7.50 -0.83 -9.76
C GLU A 464 7.97 -1.84 -10.81
N LEU A 465 8.07 -1.42 -12.05
CA LEU A 465 8.47 -2.29 -13.14
C LEU A 465 9.97 -2.62 -13.10
N MET A 466 10.82 -1.68 -12.71
CA MET A 466 12.23 -1.92 -12.43
C MET A 466 12.46 -2.85 -11.23
N THR A 467 11.52 -2.92 -10.29
CA THR A 467 11.61 -3.82 -9.14
C THR A 467 11.40 -5.28 -9.53
N ILE A 468 10.63 -5.57 -10.58
CA ILE A 468 10.32 -6.94 -11.01
C ILE A 468 11.58 -7.74 -11.36
N PRO A 469 12.47 -7.26 -12.24
CA PRO A 469 13.71 -7.99 -12.56
C PRO A 469 14.65 -8.14 -11.36
N ILE A 470 14.67 -7.18 -10.43
CA ILE A 470 15.46 -7.27 -9.20
C ILE A 470 14.98 -8.46 -8.36
N GLN A 471 13.69 -8.53 -8.08
CA GLN A 471 13.11 -9.60 -7.26
C GLN A 471 13.29 -10.96 -7.93
N ARG A 472 13.17 -11.03 -9.27
CA ARG A 472 13.40 -12.27 -10.02
C ARG A 472 14.87 -12.71 -9.98
N ALA A 473 15.81 -11.78 -10.12
CA ALA A 473 17.24 -12.08 -10.00
C ALA A 473 17.62 -12.58 -8.60
N GLU A 474 17.08 -11.97 -7.56
CA GLU A 474 17.26 -12.40 -6.18
C GLU A 474 16.64 -13.78 -5.91
N GLU A 475 15.46 -14.05 -6.45
CA GLU A 475 14.83 -15.36 -6.35
C GLU A 475 15.68 -16.44 -7.03
N MET A 476 16.18 -16.18 -8.24
CA MET A 476 17.08 -17.09 -8.95
C MET A 476 18.39 -17.32 -8.19
N ALA A 477 18.95 -16.25 -7.57
CA ALA A 477 20.16 -16.37 -6.74
C ALA A 477 19.90 -17.21 -5.48
N ARG A 478 18.76 -17.02 -4.82
CA ARG A 478 18.40 -17.82 -3.63
C ARG A 478 18.20 -19.31 -3.94
N ASN A 479 17.70 -19.61 -5.12
CA ASN A 479 17.42 -20.96 -5.56
C ASN A 479 18.61 -21.61 -6.28
N ASP A 480 19.80 -20.97 -6.26
CA ASP A 480 21.02 -21.39 -6.95
C ASP A 480 20.81 -21.65 -8.46
N ASN A 481 19.86 -20.89 -9.08
CA ASN A 481 19.48 -21.00 -10.49
C ASN A 481 20.20 -19.98 -11.40
N LEU A 482 21.01 -19.09 -10.85
CA LEU A 482 21.84 -18.19 -11.66
C LEU A 482 23.08 -18.92 -12.18
N PRO A 483 23.50 -18.68 -13.45
CA PRO A 483 24.73 -19.24 -13.98
C PRO A 483 25.95 -18.85 -13.14
N GLU A 484 26.90 -19.79 -12.98
CA GLU A 484 28.17 -19.51 -12.29
C GLU A 484 29.08 -18.60 -13.14
N ASP A 485 29.08 -18.80 -14.46
CA ASP A 485 29.81 -17.92 -15.38
C ASP A 485 29.23 -16.52 -15.37
N LYS A 486 30.10 -15.52 -15.19
CA LYS A 486 29.68 -14.10 -15.12
C LYS A 486 29.05 -13.61 -16.40
N THR A 487 29.55 -14.03 -17.56
CA THR A 487 29.05 -13.59 -18.86
C THR A 487 27.64 -14.13 -19.14
N GLU A 488 27.43 -15.41 -18.86
CA GLU A 488 26.11 -16.05 -18.95
C GLU A 488 25.13 -15.44 -17.95
N ARG A 489 25.57 -15.17 -16.72
CA ARG A 489 24.76 -14.52 -15.68
C ARG A 489 24.31 -13.12 -16.11
N LEU A 490 25.21 -12.31 -16.65
CA LEU A 490 24.87 -10.98 -17.17
C LEU A 490 23.88 -11.04 -18.34
N ALA A 491 24.03 -12.02 -19.24
CA ALA A 491 23.10 -12.22 -20.35
C ALA A 491 21.67 -12.55 -19.83
N VAL A 492 21.55 -13.44 -18.86
CA VAL A 492 20.28 -13.77 -18.22
C VAL A 492 19.64 -12.54 -17.54
N MET A 493 20.44 -11.74 -16.86
CA MET A 493 19.96 -10.52 -16.22
C MET A 493 19.52 -9.46 -17.24
N GLN A 494 20.26 -9.32 -18.33
CA GLN A 494 19.88 -8.39 -19.42
C GLN A 494 18.58 -8.81 -20.11
N ASP A 495 18.36 -10.12 -20.30
CA ASP A 495 17.09 -10.61 -20.86
C ASP A 495 15.90 -10.33 -19.93
N MET A 496 16.08 -10.49 -18.61
CA MET A 496 15.06 -10.10 -17.64
C MET A 496 14.76 -8.60 -17.68
N LEU A 497 15.78 -7.76 -17.81
CA LEU A 497 15.63 -6.30 -17.92
C LEU A 497 14.94 -5.92 -19.23
N ARG A 498 15.27 -6.55 -20.35
CA ARG A 498 14.61 -6.32 -21.66
C ARG A 498 13.13 -6.66 -21.60
N GLU A 499 12.77 -7.80 -20.99
CA GLU A 499 11.38 -8.20 -20.81
C GLU A 499 10.62 -7.16 -19.95
N ALA A 500 11.23 -6.71 -18.85
CA ALA A 500 10.63 -5.70 -17.97
C ALA A 500 10.51 -4.32 -18.64
N THR A 501 11.54 -3.87 -19.38
CA THR A 501 11.54 -2.61 -20.13
C THR A 501 10.47 -2.60 -21.21
N ALA A 502 10.34 -3.68 -21.99
CA ALA A 502 9.31 -3.81 -23.00
C ALA A 502 7.91 -3.70 -22.40
N ARG A 503 7.64 -4.38 -21.28
CA ARG A 503 6.39 -4.27 -20.53
C ARG A 503 6.15 -2.88 -19.95
N ALA A 504 7.20 -2.24 -19.43
CA ALA A 504 7.15 -0.90 -18.91
C ALA A 504 6.71 0.09 -19.99
N ASN A 505 7.30 0.00 -21.16
CA ASN A 505 6.98 0.85 -22.30
C ASN A 505 5.54 0.63 -22.80
N GLU A 506 5.06 -0.61 -22.88
CA GLU A 506 3.67 -0.90 -23.21
C GLU A 506 2.69 -0.23 -22.24
N GLN A 507 2.97 -0.30 -20.94
CA GLN A 507 2.10 0.29 -19.92
C GLN A 507 2.19 1.82 -19.83
N MET A 508 3.38 2.39 -20.05
CA MET A 508 3.61 3.84 -19.95
C MET A 508 3.11 4.60 -21.17
N ILE A 509 3.38 4.05 -22.35
CA ILE A 509 3.08 4.74 -23.62
C ILE A 509 1.63 4.49 -24.01
N GLY A 510 1.12 3.30 -23.72
CA GLY A 510 -0.25 2.92 -24.06
C GLY A 510 -0.50 2.89 -25.57
N ILE A 511 0.56 2.73 -26.39
CA ILE A 511 0.43 2.64 -27.84
C ILE A 511 0.00 1.23 -28.20
N VAL A 512 -1.29 1.10 -28.39
CA VAL A 512 -1.87 -0.08 -29.02
C VAL A 512 -2.19 0.29 -30.47
N SER A 513 -1.75 -0.52 -31.43
CA SER A 513 -2.07 -0.28 -32.83
C SER A 513 -3.60 -0.20 -33.04
N PRO A 514 -4.10 0.57 -34.01
CA PRO A 514 -5.54 0.68 -34.24
C PRO A 514 -6.22 -0.69 -34.46
N ALA A 515 -5.52 -1.63 -35.10
CA ALA A 515 -6.01 -2.98 -35.32
C ALA A 515 -6.12 -3.79 -34.01
N GLU A 516 -5.10 -3.70 -33.16
CA GLU A 516 -5.11 -4.38 -31.86
C GLU A 516 -6.15 -3.75 -30.93
N ARG A 517 -6.30 -2.42 -30.93
CA ARG A 517 -7.36 -1.73 -30.17
C ARG A 517 -8.75 -2.21 -30.60
N MET A 518 -9.01 -2.35 -31.91
CA MET A 518 -10.29 -2.89 -32.40
C MET A 518 -10.50 -4.33 -31.93
N LYS A 519 -9.47 -5.17 -31.99
CA LYS A 519 -9.53 -6.55 -31.48
C LYS A 519 -9.87 -6.57 -30.00
N ARG A 520 -9.22 -5.75 -29.17
CA ARG A 520 -9.49 -5.63 -27.73
C ARG A 520 -10.93 -5.17 -27.46
N ARG A 521 -11.44 -4.18 -28.21
CA ARG A 521 -12.86 -3.73 -28.11
C ARG A 521 -13.86 -4.83 -28.46
N VAL A 522 -13.61 -5.58 -29.53
CA VAL A 522 -14.48 -6.68 -29.93
C VAL A 522 -14.48 -7.79 -28.88
N SER A 523 -13.31 -8.14 -28.36
CA SER A 523 -13.19 -9.12 -27.27
C SER A 523 -13.94 -8.66 -26.01
N ALA A 524 -13.81 -7.39 -25.62
CA ALA A 524 -14.56 -6.82 -24.49
C ALA A 524 -16.07 -6.87 -24.73
N ALA A 525 -16.53 -6.50 -25.91
CA ALA A 525 -17.96 -6.57 -26.27
C ALA A 525 -18.50 -7.99 -26.20
N MET A 526 -17.75 -8.98 -26.69
CA MET A 526 -18.16 -10.39 -26.59
C MET A 526 -18.25 -10.87 -25.14
N VAL A 527 -17.25 -10.58 -24.32
CA VAL A 527 -17.22 -10.98 -22.91
C VAL A 527 -18.35 -10.31 -22.13
N LEU A 528 -18.54 -8.99 -22.27
CA LEU A 528 -19.62 -8.28 -21.59
C LEU A 528 -21.00 -8.74 -22.03
N THR A 529 -21.18 -9.05 -23.32
CA THR A 529 -22.44 -9.62 -23.84
C THR A 529 -22.70 -10.99 -23.23
N ALA A 530 -21.70 -11.86 -23.17
CA ALA A 530 -21.80 -13.17 -22.53
C ALA A 530 -22.15 -13.06 -21.04
N ILE A 531 -21.53 -12.12 -20.34
CA ILE A 531 -21.85 -11.81 -18.95
C ILE A 531 -23.31 -11.36 -18.83
N LEU A 532 -23.77 -10.42 -19.63
CA LEU A 532 -25.14 -9.89 -19.60
C LEU A 532 -26.18 -10.98 -19.85
N ILE A 533 -25.93 -11.85 -20.83
CA ILE A 533 -26.79 -13.02 -21.13
C ILE A 533 -26.83 -13.97 -19.92
N SER A 534 -25.65 -14.28 -19.36
CA SER A 534 -25.54 -15.16 -18.19
C SER A 534 -26.32 -14.59 -16.99
N PHE A 535 -26.19 -13.30 -16.73
CA PHE A 535 -26.93 -12.59 -15.67
C PHE A 535 -28.43 -12.62 -15.93
N THR A 536 -28.86 -12.33 -17.14
CA THR A 536 -30.29 -12.34 -17.50
C THR A 536 -30.92 -13.72 -17.27
N LEU A 537 -30.22 -14.76 -17.70
CA LEU A 537 -30.66 -16.14 -17.47
C LEU A 537 -30.70 -16.51 -16.00
N LEU A 538 -29.71 -16.04 -15.26
CA LEU A 538 -29.57 -16.25 -13.84
C LEU A 538 -30.68 -15.56 -13.05
N PHE A 539 -30.90 -14.26 -13.27
CA PHE A 539 -32.00 -13.50 -12.63
C PHE A 539 -33.35 -14.12 -12.95
N ARG A 540 -33.57 -14.58 -14.19
CA ARG A 540 -34.79 -15.28 -14.54
C ARG A 540 -34.99 -16.57 -13.73
N LYS A 541 -33.92 -17.31 -13.44
CA LYS A 541 -33.96 -18.50 -12.56
C LYS A 541 -34.23 -18.13 -11.11
N ILE A 542 -33.60 -17.07 -10.60
CA ILE A 542 -33.81 -16.55 -9.25
C ILE A 542 -35.24 -16.10 -9.07
N PHE A 543 -35.79 -15.31 -9.99
CA PHE A 543 -37.19 -14.89 -9.94
C PHE A 543 -38.14 -16.08 -9.89
N LYS A 544 -37.88 -17.15 -10.68
CA LYS A 544 -38.67 -18.37 -10.62
C LYS A 544 -38.53 -19.10 -9.27
N ALA A 545 -37.37 -19.12 -8.67
CA ALA A 545 -37.11 -19.81 -7.38
C ALA A 545 -37.77 -19.12 -6.18
N PHE A 546 -37.87 -17.79 -6.22
CA PHE A 546 -38.50 -17.00 -5.17
C PHE A 546 -40.00 -16.69 -5.42
N THR A 547 -40.55 -17.14 -6.57
CA THR A 547 -41.99 -17.04 -6.78
C THR A 547 -42.66 -18.17 -6.01
N PRO A 548 -43.56 -17.89 -5.02
CA PRO A 548 -44.18 -18.94 -4.25
C PRO A 548 -44.91 -19.90 -5.18
N PRO A 549 -44.89 -21.24 -4.89
CA PRO A 549 -45.61 -22.22 -5.71
C PRO A 549 -47.11 -21.88 -5.69
N THR A 550 -47.71 -21.72 -6.86
CA THR A 550 -49.15 -21.58 -7.00
C THR A 550 -49.80 -22.87 -6.54
N VAL A 551 -50.53 -22.82 -5.44
CA VAL A 551 -51.38 -23.94 -5.00
C VAL A 551 -52.41 -24.18 -6.08
N ALA A 552 -52.48 -25.42 -6.59
CA ALA A 552 -53.41 -25.81 -7.64
C ALA A 552 -54.85 -25.51 -7.16
N GLY A 553 -55.50 -24.53 -7.79
CA GLY A 553 -56.92 -24.15 -7.48
C GLY A 553 -57.18 -22.68 -7.25
N GLU A 554 -56.15 -21.81 -7.06
CA GLU A 554 -56.33 -20.36 -6.92
C GLU A 554 -55.70 -19.60 -8.09
N GLU A 555 -56.40 -19.44 -9.18
CA GLU A 555 -56.16 -18.40 -10.18
C GLU A 555 -56.58 -17.04 -9.62
N LYS A 556 -55.96 -16.59 -8.57
CA LYS A 556 -56.02 -15.16 -8.17
C LYS A 556 -54.75 -14.50 -8.67
N LYS A 557 -54.87 -13.78 -9.83
CA LYS A 557 -53.96 -12.68 -10.15
C LYS A 557 -53.90 -11.80 -8.89
N LYS A 558 -52.85 -11.94 -8.08
CA LYS A 558 -52.58 -10.98 -6.98
C LYS A 558 -52.42 -9.59 -7.61
N LYS A 559 -53.57 -8.87 -7.75
CA LYS A 559 -53.48 -7.43 -8.02
C LYS A 559 -52.72 -6.80 -6.88
N TRP A 560 -51.74 -6.04 -7.24
CA TRP A 560 -50.95 -5.28 -6.29
C TRP A 560 -51.88 -4.30 -5.56
N ASP A 561 -52.24 -4.60 -4.32
CA ASP A 561 -53.21 -3.85 -3.53
C ASP A 561 -52.47 -2.76 -2.74
N PHE A 562 -52.02 -1.73 -3.50
CA PHE A 562 -51.23 -0.63 -2.94
C PHE A 562 -51.98 0.05 -1.79
N LYS A 563 -53.28 0.20 -1.87
CA LYS A 563 -54.08 0.88 -0.84
C LYS A 563 -54.06 0.09 0.49
N ARG A 564 -54.10 -1.23 0.45
CA ARG A 564 -54.11 -2.06 1.67
C ARG A 564 -52.80 -2.02 2.43
N TYR A 565 -51.69 -1.84 1.71
CA TYR A 565 -50.35 -1.84 2.30
C TYR A 565 -49.67 -0.45 2.25
N ALA A 566 -50.44 0.61 2.00
CA ALA A 566 -49.95 1.96 1.86
C ALA A 566 -49.06 2.42 3.04
N TRP A 567 -49.43 2.12 4.26
CA TRP A 567 -48.65 2.45 5.45
C TRP A 567 -47.32 1.69 5.51
N ALA A 568 -47.27 0.43 5.12
CA ALA A 568 -46.05 -0.36 5.07
C ALA A 568 -45.08 0.23 4.04
N TYR A 569 -45.57 0.58 2.86
CA TYR A 569 -44.74 1.23 1.84
C TYR A 569 -44.26 2.63 2.28
N LEU A 570 -45.13 3.42 2.95
CA LEU A 570 -44.75 4.73 3.48
C LEU A 570 -43.60 4.63 4.49
N ILE A 571 -43.64 3.65 5.40
CA ILE A 571 -42.59 3.41 6.39
C ILE A 571 -41.30 2.94 5.72
N LEU A 572 -41.38 2.21 4.60
CA LEU A 572 -40.19 1.75 3.85
C LEU A 572 -39.53 2.86 3.02
N ILE A 573 -40.27 3.93 2.65
CA ILE A 573 -39.73 5.00 1.78
C ILE A 573 -38.41 5.58 2.33
N PRO A 574 -38.25 5.95 3.62
CA PRO A 574 -37.00 6.50 4.12
C PRO A 574 -35.82 5.55 3.95
N ALA A 575 -36.04 4.26 4.22
CA ALA A 575 -35.01 3.23 4.09
C ALA A 575 -34.63 3.01 2.62
N VAL A 576 -35.63 2.90 1.73
CA VAL A 576 -35.41 2.75 0.30
C VAL A 576 -34.72 3.98 -0.27
N LEU A 577 -35.16 5.18 0.11
CA LEU A 577 -34.53 6.43 -0.33
C LEU A 577 -33.08 6.52 0.12
N SER A 578 -32.81 6.17 1.39
CA SER A 578 -31.44 6.12 1.92
C SER A 578 -30.57 5.16 1.12
N ILE A 579 -31.05 3.95 0.84
CA ILE A 579 -30.34 2.96 0.02
C ILE A 579 -30.10 3.50 -1.41
N CYS A 580 -31.11 4.11 -2.01
CA CYS A 580 -30.98 4.67 -3.36
C CYS A 580 -29.96 5.80 -3.42
N VAL A 581 -29.99 6.71 -2.45
CA VAL A 581 -29.09 7.87 -2.41
C VAL A 581 -27.65 7.46 -2.06
N TRP A 582 -27.46 6.66 -1.01
CA TRP A 582 -26.15 6.38 -0.46
C TRP A 582 -25.45 5.14 -1.05
N GLN A 583 -26.19 4.21 -1.66
CA GLN A 583 -25.61 3.01 -2.27
C GLN A 583 -25.76 3.01 -3.79
N TYR A 584 -26.98 3.14 -4.32
CA TYR A 584 -27.19 3.01 -5.77
C TYR A 584 -26.70 4.20 -6.57
N THR A 585 -26.84 5.44 -6.07
CA THR A 585 -26.35 6.62 -6.81
C THR A 585 -24.83 6.62 -6.97
N PRO A 586 -24.00 6.38 -5.90
CA PRO A 586 -22.55 6.21 -6.07
C PRO A 586 -22.18 5.05 -6.96
N LEU A 587 -22.89 3.92 -6.85
CA LEU A 587 -22.64 2.74 -7.69
C LEU A 587 -22.86 3.04 -9.17
N LEU A 588 -23.97 3.71 -9.51
CA LEU A 588 -24.28 4.09 -10.91
C LEU A 588 -23.26 5.12 -11.46
N ARG A 589 -22.92 6.14 -10.66
CA ARG A 589 -21.89 7.11 -11.05
C ARG A 589 -20.54 6.42 -11.23
N GLY A 590 -20.15 5.57 -10.29
CA GLY A 590 -18.93 4.78 -10.39
C GLY A 590 -18.94 3.88 -11.63
N SER A 591 -20.07 3.25 -11.96
CA SER A 591 -20.17 2.41 -13.15
C SER A 591 -19.89 3.15 -14.45
N LEU A 592 -20.30 4.42 -14.53
CA LEU A 592 -20.03 5.24 -15.72
C LEU A 592 -18.54 5.55 -15.89
N MET A 593 -17.76 5.59 -14.79
CA MET A 593 -16.32 5.81 -14.86
C MET A 593 -15.61 4.73 -15.68
N ALA A 594 -16.11 3.47 -15.65
CA ALA A 594 -15.51 2.37 -16.41
C ALA A 594 -15.49 2.60 -17.92
N PHE A 595 -16.36 3.46 -18.45
CA PHE A 595 -16.46 3.79 -19.87
C PHE A 595 -15.77 5.11 -20.26
N HIS A 596 -15.09 5.74 -19.30
CA HIS A 596 -14.43 7.02 -19.48
C HIS A 596 -12.95 6.92 -19.11
N ASP A 597 -12.11 7.73 -19.77
CA ASP A 597 -10.87 8.20 -19.19
C ASP A 597 -11.23 9.26 -18.15
N TYR A 598 -11.55 8.77 -16.93
CA TYR A 598 -12.15 9.58 -15.90
C TYR A 598 -11.08 10.44 -15.21
N ARG A 599 -11.36 11.72 -15.08
CA ARG A 599 -10.52 12.71 -14.41
C ARG A 599 -11.26 13.31 -13.23
N LEU A 600 -10.57 13.52 -12.12
CA LEU A 600 -11.13 14.18 -10.94
C LEU A 600 -11.41 15.67 -11.20
N ILE A 601 -10.56 16.31 -11.98
CA ILE A 601 -10.67 17.73 -12.37
C ILE A 601 -10.64 17.82 -13.89
N GLY A 602 -11.57 18.60 -14.44
CA GLY A 602 -11.73 18.78 -15.88
C GLY A 602 -12.71 17.80 -16.52
N GLU A 603 -12.75 17.81 -17.86
CA GLU A 603 -13.66 16.95 -18.62
C GLU A 603 -13.11 15.54 -18.75
N SER A 604 -13.95 14.56 -18.43
CA SER A 604 -13.67 13.14 -18.64
C SER A 604 -14.06 12.75 -20.06
N THR A 605 -13.19 12.07 -20.79
CA THR A 605 -13.46 11.66 -22.17
C THR A 605 -14.07 10.27 -22.22
N PHE A 606 -15.11 10.10 -23.05
CA PHE A 606 -15.73 8.80 -23.24
C PHE A 606 -14.85 7.91 -24.13
N VAL A 607 -14.38 6.78 -23.59
CA VAL A 607 -13.50 5.80 -24.28
C VAL A 607 -14.21 4.49 -24.63
N GLY A 608 -15.50 4.38 -24.29
CA GLY A 608 -16.30 3.20 -24.58
C GLY A 608 -15.79 1.94 -23.87
N LEU A 609 -15.41 0.90 -24.63
CA LEU A 609 -14.97 -0.39 -24.08
C LEU A 609 -13.44 -0.52 -23.95
N ASP A 610 -12.66 0.53 -24.16
CA ASP A 610 -11.19 0.44 -24.14
C ASP A 610 -10.68 -0.04 -22.78
N ASN A 611 -11.20 0.50 -21.67
CA ASN A 611 -10.81 0.07 -20.33
C ASN A 611 -11.06 -1.43 -20.08
N PHE A 612 -12.16 -1.96 -20.60
CA PHE A 612 -12.45 -3.40 -20.53
C PHE A 612 -11.59 -4.22 -21.51
N GLY A 613 -11.31 -3.66 -22.68
CA GLY A 613 -10.44 -4.27 -23.66
C GLY A 613 -9.01 -4.44 -23.12
N ASP A 614 -8.44 -3.37 -22.62
CA ASP A 614 -7.08 -3.39 -22.05
C ASP A 614 -7.00 -4.34 -20.85
N LEU A 615 -8.02 -4.35 -19.98
CA LEU A 615 -8.12 -5.26 -18.84
C LEU A 615 -8.03 -6.74 -19.23
N LEU A 616 -8.70 -7.14 -20.29
CA LEU A 616 -8.72 -8.55 -20.73
C LEU A 616 -7.34 -9.05 -21.19
N PHE A 617 -6.49 -8.16 -21.64
CA PHE A 617 -5.12 -8.45 -22.09
C PHE A 617 -4.04 -8.03 -21.08
N ASP A 618 -4.43 -7.52 -19.90
CA ASP A 618 -3.49 -7.17 -18.82
C ASP A 618 -3.07 -8.43 -18.04
N GLY A 619 -1.84 -8.90 -18.28
CA GLY A 619 -1.28 -10.08 -17.60
C GLY A 619 -1.18 -9.91 -16.08
N PHE A 620 -0.91 -8.69 -15.58
CA PHE A 620 -0.84 -8.42 -14.14
C PHE A 620 -2.20 -8.53 -13.46
N TRP A 621 -3.26 -8.12 -14.15
CA TRP A 621 -4.62 -8.32 -13.67
C TRP A 621 -4.94 -9.81 -13.48
N TRP A 622 -4.65 -10.64 -14.48
CA TRP A 622 -4.94 -12.07 -14.40
C TRP A 622 -4.09 -12.77 -13.35
N MET A 623 -2.84 -12.33 -13.17
CA MET A 623 -2.00 -12.82 -12.08
C MET A 623 -2.57 -12.43 -10.72
N ALA A 624 -3.06 -11.19 -10.55
CA ALA A 624 -3.71 -10.73 -9.34
C ALA A 624 -5.02 -11.48 -9.04
N VAL A 625 -5.81 -11.81 -10.07
CA VAL A 625 -6.99 -12.68 -9.96
C VAL A 625 -6.60 -14.09 -9.51
N TRP A 626 -5.55 -14.67 -10.09
CA TRP A 626 -5.03 -15.97 -9.67
C TRP A 626 -4.56 -15.95 -8.21
N ASN A 627 -3.84 -14.92 -7.81
CA ASN A 627 -3.42 -14.74 -6.42
C ASN A 627 -4.60 -14.59 -5.46
N SER A 628 -5.68 -13.91 -5.88
CA SER A 628 -6.93 -13.85 -5.09
C SER A 628 -7.56 -15.23 -4.92
N LEU A 629 -7.54 -16.04 -5.95
CA LEU A 629 -8.04 -17.41 -5.88
C LEU A 629 -7.18 -18.27 -4.96
N ARG A 630 -5.85 -18.16 -5.08
CA ARG A 630 -4.87 -18.84 -4.21
C ARG A 630 -5.05 -18.41 -2.75
N TYR A 631 -5.17 -17.11 -2.47
CA TYR A 631 -5.46 -16.59 -1.13
C TYR A 631 -6.78 -17.12 -0.57
N SER A 632 -7.86 -17.07 -1.37
CA SER A 632 -9.17 -17.57 -0.95
C SER A 632 -9.16 -19.05 -0.65
N PHE A 633 -8.45 -19.84 -1.45
CA PHE A 633 -8.27 -21.27 -1.19
C PHE A 633 -7.55 -21.53 0.13
N LEU A 634 -6.47 -20.82 0.42
CA LEU A 634 -5.74 -20.94 1.68
C LEU A 634 -6.61 -20.52 2.87
N VAL A 635 -7.30 -19.38 2.78
CA VAL A 635 -8.22 -18.92 3.82
C VAL A 635 -9.29 -19.96 4.09
N LEU A 636 -9.98 -20.45 3.05
CA LEU A 636 -11.05 -21.43 3.23
C LEU A 636 -10.52 -22.75 3.79
N SER A 637 -9.36 -23.20 3.33
CA SER A 637 -8.79 -24.47 3.81
C SER A 637 -8.31 -24.38 5.27
N LEU A 638 -7.74 -23.25 5.67
CA LEU A 638 -7.04 -23.13 6.95
C LEU A 638 -7.86 -22.40 8.02
N THR A 639 -8.75 -21.45 7.66
CA THR A 639 -9.50 -20.67 8.66
C THR A 639 -10.91 -21.20 8.89
N PHE A 640 -11.43 -22.06 7.99
CA PHE A 640 -12.82 -22.52 8.05
C PHE A 640 -13.03 -23.66 9.06
N LEU A 641 -12.15 -24.66 9.06
CA LEU A 641 -12.27 -25.82 9.94
C LEU A 641 -11.91 -25.56 11.41
N PRO A 642 -10.86 -24.79 11.77
CA PRO A 642 -10.46 -24.60 13.16
C PRO A 642 -11.54 -24.09 14.09
N PRO A 643 -12.40 -23.12 13.74
CA PRO A 643 -13.51 -22.68 14.58
C PRO A 643 -14.53 -23.77 14.87
N ILE A 644 -14.81 -24.65 13.92
CA ILE A 644 -15.74 -25.77 14.08
C ILE A 644 -15.17 -26.80 15.05
N ILE A 645 -13.91 -27.18 14.84
CA ILE A 645 -13.18 -28.12 15.68
C ILE A 645 -13.11 -27.56 17.12
N LEU A 646 -12.75 -26.29 17.26
CA LEU A 646 -12.67 -25.64 18.57
C LEU A 646 -14.03 -25.59 19.27
N ALA A 647 -15.14 -25.35 18.55
CA ALA A 647 -16.48 -25.34 19.11
C ALA A 647 -16.87 -26.73 19.65
N ILE A 648 -16.58 -27.77 18.90
CA ILE A 648 -16.81 -29.15 19.33
C ILE A 648 -15.99 -29.49 20.56
N LEU A 649 -14.69 -29.16 20.55
CA LEU A 649 -13.82 -29.42 21.72
C LEU A 649 -14.24 -28.64 22.95
N LEU A 650 -14.64 -27.36 22.80
CA LEU A 650 -15.08 -26.52 23.92
C LEU A 650 -16.47 -26.94 24.48
N GLN A 651 -17.27 -27.66 23.71
CA GLN A 651 -18.50 -28.26 24.19
C GLN A 651 -18.23 -29.44 25.15
N GLU A 652 -17.21 -30.23 24.82
CA GLU A 652 -16.83 -31.43 25.57
C GLU A 652 -16.07 -31.12 26.87
N ILE A 653 -15.56 -29.91 27.04
CA ILE A 653 -14.80 -29.52 28.25
C ILE A 653 -15.76 -29.15 29.38
N PRO A 654 -15.85 -29.98 30.48
CA PRO A 654 -16.81 -29.75 31.57
C PRO A 654 -16.39 -28.64 32.54
N ARG A 655 -15.07 -28.39 32.67
CA ARG A 655 -14.49 -27.39 33.58
C ARG A 655 -13.61 -26.39 32.84
N PHE A 656 -13.56 -25.11 33.32
CA PHE A 656 -12.77 -24.04 32.73
C PHE A 656 -13.19 -23.62 31.30
N SER A 657 -14.34 -24.02 30.79
CA SER A 657 -14.82 -23.68 29.46
C SER A 657 -14.88 -22.17 29.23
N ILE A 658 -15.17 -21.36 30.23
CA ILE A 658 -15.19 -19.90 30.20
C ILE A 658 -13.77 -19.36 29.98
N VAL A 659 -12.78 -19.89 30.70
CA VAL A 659 -11.38 -19.46 30.59
C VAL A 659 -10.84 -19.72 29.16
N PHE A 660 -11.05 -20.93 28.64
CA PHE A 660 -10.64 -21.25 27.26
C PHE A 660 -11.33 -20.38 26.22
N ARG A 661 -12.65 -20.13 26.38
CA ARG A 661 -13.39 -19.21 25.51
C ARG A 661 -12.78 -17.80 25.53
N THR A 662 -12.45 -17.29 26.72
CA THR A 662 -11.84 -15.97 26.87
C THR A 662 -10.48 -15.92 26.20
N ILE A 663 -9.62 -16.93 26.39
CA ILE A 663 -8.30 -17.00 25.78
C ILE A 663 -8.37 -17.02 24.23
N PHE A 664 -9.25 -17.83 23.66
CA PHE A 664 -9.41 -17.91 22.21
C PHE A 664 -10.13 -16.70 21.62
N TYR A 665 -10.97 -16.00 22.41
CA TYR A 665 -11.64 -14.79 21.94
C TYR A 665 -10.77 -13.53 22.06
N LEU A 666 -9.78 -13.53 22.97
CA LEU A 666 -8.93 -12.38 23.25
C LEU A 666 -8.29 -11.75 21.99
N PRO A 667 -7.77 -12.53 21.01
CA PRO A 667 -7.23 -11.96 19.78
C PRO A 667 -8.21 -11.09 18.99
N ALA A 668 -9.49 -11.41 19.03
CA ALA A 668 -10.53 -10.66 18.31
C ALA A 668 -10.84 -9.28 18.90
N VAL A 669 -10.44 -9.03 20.15
CA VAL A 669 -10.59 -7.71 20.79
C VAL A 669 -9.54 -6.73 20.27
N ILE A 670 -8.43 -7.26 19.76
CA ILE A 670 -7.34 -6.46 19.18
C ILE A 670 -7.72 -6.06 17.73
N THR A 671 -7.42 -4.84 17.35
CA THR A 671 -7.70 -4.39 15.97
C THR A 671 -6.89 -5.20 14.94
N GLY A 672 -7.47 -5.46 13.77
CA GLY A 672 -6.82 -6.26 12.72
C GLY A 672 -5.45 -5.72 12.31
N LEU A 673 -5.28 -4.39 12.27
CA LEU A 673 -3.99 -3.76 11.97
C LEU A 673 -2.91 -4.13 13.00
N VAL A 674 -3.22 -4.03 14.30
CA VAL A 674 -2.27 -4.37 15.36
C VAL A 674 -1.87 -5.86 15.30
N ILE A 675 -2.84 -6.75 15.01
CA ILE A 675 -2.56 -8.17 14.80
C ILE A 675 -1.58 -8.36 13.65
N THR A 676 -1.83 -7.70 12.52
CA THR A 676 -0.97 -7.80 11.34
C THR A 676 0.45 -7.31 11.63
N LEU A 677 0.60 -6.18 12.32
CA LEU A 677 1.91 -5.63 12.71
C LEU A 677 2.64 -6.55 13.69
N LEU A 678 1.94 -7.14 14.66
CA LEU A 678 2.52 -8.11 15.61
C LEU A 678 3.07 -9.34 14.87
N TRP A 679 2.31 -9.88 13.93
CA TRP A 679 2.75 -11.01 13.14
C TRP A 679 3.89 -10.65 12.19
N LYS A 680 3.94 -9.42 11.67
CA LYS A 680 5.07 -8.92 10.89
C LYS A 680 6.37 -8.96 11.69
N GLN A 681 6.29 -8.65 12.99
CA GLN A 681 7.43 -8.79 13.90
C GLN A 681 7.84 -10.26 14.12
N PHE A 682 6.87 -11.19 14.19
CA PHE A 682 7.19 -12.62 14.25
C PHE A 682 7.90 -13.13 13.01
N TYR A 683 7.59 -12.56 11.84
CA TYR A 683 8.19 -12.88 10.53
C TYR A 683 9.46 -12.08 10.23
N GLU A 684 10.03 -11.37 11.20
CA GLU A 684 11.26 -10.61 10.97
C GLU A 684 12.36 -11.52 10.37
N PRO A 685 13.00 -11.10 9.25
CA PRO A 685 13.95 -11.94 8.51
C PRO A 685 15.36 -11.94 9.11
N SER A 686 15.48 -11.93 10.43
CA SER A 686 16.73 -12.01 11.18
C SER A 686 16.72 -13.23 12.11
N GLU A 687 17.87 -13.59 12.66
CA GLU A 687 17.97 -14.64 13.70
C GLU A 687 17.16 -14.27 14.97
N ASN A 688 16.97 -13.00 15.22
CA ASN A 688 16.20 -12.47 16.35
C ASN A 688 14.68 -12.46 16.07
N GLY A 689 14.26 -12.71 14.82
CA GLY A 689 12.85 -12.91 14.49
C GLY A 689 12.29 -14.10 15.24
N THR A 690 11.14 -13.94 15.90
CA THR A 690 10.60 -14.97 16.80
C THR A 690 10.47 -16.34 16.14
N LEU A 691 9.96 -16.39 14.90
CA LEU A 691 9.83 -17.65 14.18
C LEU A 691 11.19 -18.20 13.75
N ASN A 692 12.07 -17.37 13.26
CA ASN A 692 13.41 -17.78 12.90
C ASN A 692 14.18 -18.33 14.13
N ALA A 693 14.12 -17.61 15.25
CA ALA A 693 14.73 -18.08 16.50
C ALA A 693 14.20 -19.46 16.94
N ILE A 694 12.89 -19.70 16.80
CA ILE A 694 12.30 -21.01 17.10
C ILE A 694 12.80 -22.06 16.11
N PHE A 695 12.68 -21.82 14.81
CA PHE A 695 13.01 -22.82 13.79
C PHE A 695 14.51 -23.09 13.65
N MET A 696 15.36 -22.08 13.86
CA MET A 696 16.82 -22.25 13.84
C MET A 696 17.33 -23.10 15.01
N ASN A 697 16.65 -23.04 16.16
CA ASN A 697 17.00 -23.86 17.33
C ASN A 697 16.22 -25.19 17.38
N MET A 698 15.33 -25.46 16.42
CA MET A 698 14.50 -26.66 16.40
C MET A 698 15.19 -27.77 15.56
N PRO A 699 15.42 -28.95 16.10
CA PRO A 699 16.05 -30.02 15.32
C PRO A 699 15.22 -30.38 14.08
N ALA A 700 15.86 -30.58 12.93
CA ALA A 700 15.17 -30.87 11.66
C ALA A 700 14.28 -32.13 11.74
N TRP A 701 14.67 -33.16 12.49
CA TRP A 701 13.87 -34.37 12.68
C TRP A 701 12.50 -34.11 13.36
N SER A 702 12.36 -33.01 14.13
CA SER A 702 11.11 -32.69 14.80
C SER A 702 9.99 -32.33 13.81
N PHE A 703 10.30 -31.72 12.68
CA PHE A 703 9.33 -31.46 11.62
C PHE A 703 8.81 -32.76 11.01
N ILE A 704 9.73 -33.72 10.74
CA ILE A 704 9.34 -35.03 10.23
C ILE A 704 8.49 -35.76 11.26
N ALA A 705 8.86 -35.71 12.55
CA ALA A 705 8.11 -36.34 13.61
C ALA A 705 6.70 -35.77 13.72
N VAL A 706 6.53 -34.42 13.64
CA VAL A 706 5.22 -33.76 13.58
C VAL A 706 4.43 -34.23 12.37
N GLY A 707 5.04 -34.27 11.19
CA GLY A 707 4.40 -34.77 9.97
C GLY A 707 3.89 -36.21 10.10
N VAL A 708 4.70 -37.08 10.69
CA VAL A 708 4.34 -38.50 10.94
C VAL A 708 3.19 -38.58 11.94
N ILE A 709 3.20 -37.80 13.04
CA ILE A 709 2.11 -37.76 14.02
C ILE A 709 0.81 -37.34 13.34
N LEU A 710 0.84 -36.25 12.54
CA LEU A 710 -0.33 -35.76 11.81
C LEU A 710 -0.86 -36.80 10.82
N LEU A 711 0.04 -37.48 10.09
CA LEU A 711 -0.32 -38.57 9.19
C LEU A 711 -1.03 -39.70 9.96
N VAL A 712 -0.47 -40.17 11.08
CA VAL A 712 -1.05 -41.23 11.90
C VAL A 712 -2.44 -40.84 12.42
N VAL A 713 -2.61 -39.61 12.86
CA VAL A 713 -3.94 -39.09 13.27
C VAL A 713 -4.89 -39.11 12.10
N CYS A 714 -4.52 -38.57 10.93
CA CYS A 714 -5.35 -38.57 9.73
C CYS A 714 -5.70 -39.98 9.26
N LEU A 715 -4.76 -40.91 9.27
CA LEU A 715 -5.00 -42.30 8.92
C LEU A 715 -5.94 -43.00 9.92
N SER A 716 -5.84 -42.67 11.19
CA SER A 716 -6.75 -43.19 12.25
C SER A 716 -8.19 -42.74 12.00
N PHE A 717 -8.39 -41.46 11.64
CA PHE A 717 -9.68 -40.94 11.25
C PHE A 717 -10.19 -41.57 9.95
N SER A 718 -9.32 -41.66 8.94
CA SER A 718 -9.62 -42.26 7.64
C SER A 718 -10.10 -43.70 7.78
N ARG A 719 -9.40 -44.53 8.56
CA ARG A 719 -9.79 -45.93 8.83
C ARG A 719 -11.19 -46.03 9.41
N ARG A 720 -11.55 -45.16 10.37
CA ARG A 720 -12.91 -45.16 10.99
C ARG A 720 -13.97 -44.73 9.99
N LEU A 721 -13.68 -43.72 9.20
CA LEU A 721 -14.59 -43.24 8.15
C LEU A 721 -14.82 -44.28 7.06
N TRP A 722 -13.77 -45.02 6.69
CA TRP A 722 -13.87 -46.12 5.73
C TRP A 722 -14.77 -47.24 6.24
N MET A 723 -14.66 -47.61 7.52
CA MET A 723 -15.51 -48.61 8.15
C MET A 723 -17.01 -48.19 8.24
N ASN A 724 -17.25 -46.85 8.25
CA ASN A 724 -18.60 -46.27 8.28
C ASN A 724 -19.13 -45.87 6.89
N GLU A 725 -18.62 -46.48 5.83
CA GLU A 725 -19.03 -46.31 4.42
C GLU A 725 -18.85 -44.85 3.86
N ALA A 726 -18.17 -43.98 4.62
CA ALA A 726 -17.86 -42.62 4.19
C ALA A 726 -16.55 -42.52 3.36
N HIS A 727 -16.46 -43.30 2.28
CA HIS A 727 -15.24 -43.52 1.50
C HIS A 727 -14.62 -42.24 0.97
N TRP A 728 -15.39 -41.30 0.43
CA TRP A 728 -14.88 -40.05 -0.11
C TRP A 728 -14.23 -39.16 0.97
N VAL A 729 -14.85 -39.09 2.15
CA VAL A 729 -14.30 -38.32 3.28
C VAL A 729 -13.03 -38.98 3.81
N SER A 730 -12.99 -40.31 3.82
CA SER A 730 -11.80 -41.07 4.16
C SER A 730 -10.62 -40.76 3.26
N VAL A 731 -10.86 -40.69 1.95
CA VAL A 731 -9.81 -40.31 0.96
C VAL A 731 -9.30 -38.89 1.21
N ILE A 732 -10.18 -37.93 1.57
CA ILE A 732 -9.77 -36.58 1.89
C ILE A 732 -8.80 -36.57 3.08
N PHE A 733 -9.07 -37.35 4.15
CA PHE A 733 -8.18 -37.45 5.29
C PHE A 733 -6.84 -38.11 4.95
N ILE A 734 -6.81 -39.11 4.05
CA ILE A 734 -5.54 -39.68 3.58
C ILE A 734 -4.73 -38.62 2.84
N VAL A 735 -5.35 -37.91 1.90
CA VAL A 735 -4.69 -36.86 1.12
C VAL A 735 -4.19 -35.76 2.05
N ALA A 736 -5.01 -35.32 3.01
CA ALA A 736 -4.60 -34.30 3.99
C ALA A 736 -3.40 -34.75 4.82
N GLY A 737 -3.40 -36.00 5.34
CA GLY A 737 -2.29 -36.54 6.10
C GLY A 737 -0.99 -36.67 5.28
N VAL A 738 -1.10 -37.12 4.04
CA VAL A 738 0.04 -37.20 3.11
C VAL A 738 0.58 -35.80 2.78
N THR A 739 -0.32 -34.84 2.52
CA THR A 739 0.08 -33.44 2.27
C THR A 739 0.77 -32.83 3.47
N MET A 740 0.25 -33.05 4.70
CA MET A 740 0.88 -32.57 5.92
C MET A 740 2.27 -33.19 6.15
N LEU A 741 2.43 -34.50 5.90
CA LEU A 741 3.75 -35.15 5.96
C LEU A 741 4.68 -34.58 4.89
N TYR A 742 4.18 -34.37 3.67
CA TYR A 742 4.98 -33.80 2.59
C TYR A 742 5.41 -32.36 2.92
N THR A 743 4.52 -31.51 3.41
CA THR A 743 4.88 -30.13 3.78
C THR A 743 5.89 -30.10 4.96
N CYS A 744 5.70 -30.92 5.98
CA CYS A 744 6.66 -31.04 7.07
C CYS A 744 8.02 -31.59 6.58
N SER A 745 8.01 -32.55 5.66
CA SER A 745 9.23 -33.06 5.05
C SER A 745 9.90 -32.02 4.17
N ALA A 746 9.13 -31.27 3.37
CA ALA A 746 9.64 -30.21 2.52
C ALA A 746 10.28 -29.08 3.34
N LEU A 747 9.73 -28.74 4.52
CA LEU A 747 10.37 -27.83 5.47
C LEU A 747 11.68 -28.39 6.04
N SER A 748 11.79 -29.71 6.17
CA SER A 748 13.02 -30.37 6.67
C SER A 748 14.07 -30.58 5.58
N PHE A 749 13.64 -30.79 4.33
CA PHE A 749 14.52 -31.10 3.20
C PHE A 749 15.56 -30.02 2.88
N PRO A 750 15.23 -28.72 2.84
CA PRO A 750 16.23 -27.67 2.66
C PRO A 750 17.30 -27.70 3.74
N ILE A 751 16.91 -27.99 4.98
CA ILE A 751 17.81 -28.09 6.12
C ILE A 751 18.74 -29.31 5.97
N LEU A 752 18.21 -30.40 5.45
CA LEU A 752 18.96 -31.68 5.30
C LEU A 752 19.86 -31.72 4.06
N PHE A 753 19.48 -30.98 2.98
CA PHE A 753 20.11 -31.14 1.65
C PHE A 753 20.64 -29.84 1.06
N GLN A 754 20.72 -28.77 1.82
CA GLN A 754 21.04 -27.42 1.35
C GLN A 754 22.46 -27.17 0.86
N SER A 755 23.35 -28.14 0.94
CA SER A 755 24.68 -28.02 0.32
C SER A 755 24.67 -28.64 -1.06
N GLY A 756 24.82 -27.84 -2.11
CA GLY A 756 25.04 -28.27 -3.50
C GLY A 756 26.34 -29.09 -3.72
N GLU A 757 26.97 -29.51 -2.66
CA GLU A 757 28.08 -30.49 -2.71
C GLU A 757 27.51 -31.90 -2.72
N THR A 758 27.82 -32.59 -3.77
CA THR A 758 27.60 -34.00 -4.07
C THR A 758 26.86 -34.85 -3.03
N THR A 759 25.86 -35.58 -3.50
CA THR A 759 24.97 -36.50 -2.77
C THR A 759 25.65 -37.36 -1.69
N ALA A 760 26.94 -37.69 -1.84
CA ALA A 760 27.73 -38.48 -0.88
C ALA A 760 28.09 -37.68 0.39
N ARG A 761 28.34 -36.38 0.28
CA ARG A 761 28.65 -35.51 1.43
C ARG A 761 27.38 -35.15 2.21
N SER A 762 26.23 -35.05 1.51
CA SER A 762 24.91 -34.83 2.13
C SER A 762 24.50 -35.99 3.03
N LEU A 763 24.79 -37.23 2.64
CA LEU A 763 24.45 -38.42 3.41
C LEU A 763 25.25 -38.56 4.71
N THR A 764 26.52 -38.15 4.72
CA THR A 764 27.38 -38.18 5.91
C THR A 764 27.05 -37.04 6.90
N LEU A 765 26.44 -35.93 6.44
CA LEU A 765 26.07 -34.78 7.26
C LEU A 765 24.64 -34.86 7.81
N ILE A 766 23.79 -35.78 7.33
CA ILE A 766 22.43 -35.98 7.79
C ILE A 766 22.31 -36.08 9.33
N PRO A 767 23.12 -36.87 10.05
CA PRO A 767 22.98 -37.00 11.50
C PRO A 767 23.27 -35.72 12.28
N SER A 768 24.27 -34.95 11.88
CA SER A 768 24.58 -33.67 12.53
C SER A 768 23.53 -32.60 12.19
N ARG A 769 23.07 -32.54 10.96
CA ARG A 769 22.08 -31.59 10.51
C ARG A 769 20.67 -31.87 11.03
N LEU A 770 20.31 -33.07 11.33
CA LEU A 770 19.07 -33.43 12.00
C LEU A 770 18.90 -32.72 13.35
N ASN A 771 20.00 -32.31 13.98
CA ASN A 771 20.02 -31.66 15.27
C ASN A 771 20.26 -30.15 15.19
N ASP A 772 20.70 -29.61 14.04
CA ASP A 772 21.19 -28.23 13.92
C ASP A 772 20.08 -27.20 13.63
N GLY A 773 18.86 -27.61 13.28
CA GLY A 773 17.79 -26.71 12.93
C GLY A 773 17.96 -26.01 11.57
N LEU A 774 17.31 -24.89 11.36
CA LEU A 774 17.52 -24.03 10.19
C LEU A 774 18.92 -23.41 10.22
N LEU A 775 19.65 -23.48 9.10
CA LEU A 775 21.02 -22.98 9.00
C LEU A 775 21.08 -21.46 8.76
N GLU A 776 20.03 -20.89 8.18
CA GLU A 776 19.93 -19.47 7.87
C GLU A 776 18.53 -18.93 8.22
N PRO A 777 18.41 -17.65 8.62
CA PRO A 777 17.12 -17.06 8.91
C PRO A 777 16.29 -17.00 7.63
N TYR A 778 15.04 -17.45 7.75
CA TYR A 778 14.13 -17.53 6.61
C TYR A 778 13.34 -16.24 6.42
N ASN A 779 13.15 -15.85 5.16
CA ASN A 779 12.43 -14.61 4.81
C ASN A 779 10.96 -14.87 4.48
N TRP A 780 10.16 -15.12 5.51
CA TRP A 780 8.75 -15.54 5.44
C TRP A 780 7.84 -14.71 4.54
N LEU A 781 8.08 -13.39 4.47
CA LEU A 781 7.21 -12.44 3.75
C LEU A 781 7.72 -12.10 2.34
N ARG A 782 8.91 -12.54 1.97
CA ARG A 782 9.51 -12.23 0.67
C ARG A 782 9.74 -13.44 -0.22
N ASP A 783 9.66 -14.60 0.37
CA ASP A 783 9.70 -15.82 -0.39
C ASP A 783 8.33 -16.08 -1.02
N PRO A 784 8.23 -16.18 -2.36
CA PRO A 784 6.96 -16.41 -3.07
C PRO A 784 6.20 -17.66 -2.61
N ASP A 785 6.91 -18.67 -2.12
CA ASP A 785 6.31 -19.92 -1.68
C ASP A 785 5.62 -19.79 -0.33
N THR A 786 6.13 -18.94 0.56
CA THR A 786 5.62 -18.80 1.94
C THR A 786 4.87 -17.51 2.18
N ALA A 787 5.13 -16.43 1.44
CA ALA A 787 4.57 -15.10 1.68
C ALA A 787 3.03 -15.09 1.71
N MET A 788 2.38 -15.81 0.80
CA MET A 788 0.92 -15.89 0.76
C MET A 788 0.36 -16.59 2.01
N MET A 789 1.00 -17.68 2.44
CA MET A 789 0.64 -18.39 3.66
C MET A 789 0.86 -17.52 4.90
N ALA A 790 1.98 -16.82 4.97
CA ALA A 790 2.31 -15.91 6.06
C ALA A 790 1.27 -14.78 6.20
N CYS A 791 0.71 -14.30 5.10
CA CYS A 791 -0.40 -13.35 5.13
C CYS A 791 -1.72 -13.95 5.67
N VAL A 792 -1.95 -15.25 5.52
CA VAL A 792 -3.20 -15.90 5.96
C VAL A 792 -3.18 -16.26 7.45
N ILE A 793 -2.05 -16.68 7.99
CA ILE A 793 -1.92 -17.19 9.38
C ILE A 793 -2.45 -16.21 10.45
N PRO A 794 -2.18 -14.90 10.41
CA PRO A 794 -2.73 -13.94 11.37
C PRO A 794 -4.26 -13.99 11.44
N GLY A 795 -4.91 -14.14 10.28
CA GLY A 795 -6.36 -14.25 10.16
C GLY A 795 -6.93 -15.52 10.80
N ILE A 796 -6.19 -16.64 10.75
CA ILE A 796 -6.55 -17.89 11.42
C ILE A 796 -6.61 -17.66 12.93
N TRP A 797 -5.53 -17.14 13.48
CA TRP A 797 -5.40 -16.90 14.91
C TRP A 797 -6.47 -15.92 15.44
N ALA A 798 -6.71 -14.82 14.72
CA ALA A 798 -7.69 -13.82 15.12
C ALA A 798 -9.14 -14.27 14.93
N GLY A 799 -9.42 -15.02 13.86
CA GLY A 799 -10.79 -15.44 13.48
C GLY A 799 -11.30 -16.69 14.19
N MET A 800 -10.43 -17.48 14.80
CA MET A 800 -10.78 -18.78 15.39
C MET A 800 -11.79 -18.65 16.56
N GLY A 801 -11.57 -17.67 17.44
CA GLY A 801 -12.45 -17.46 18.60
C GLY A 801 -13.87 -17.01 18.23
N PRO A 802 -14.05 -15.90 17.50
CA PRO A 802 -15.37 -15.43 17.04
C PRO A 802 -16.13 -16.47 16.23
N GLY A 803 -15.45 -17.13 15.30
CA GLY A 803 -16.04 -18.21 14.50
C GLY A 803 -16.53 -19.37 15.36
N CYS A 804 -15.76 -19.75 16.38
CA CYS A 804 -16.12 -20.80 17.32
C CYS A 804 -17.42 -20.50 18.08
N LEU A 805 -17.66 -19.25 18.52
CA LEU A 805 -18.87 -18.91 19.29
C LEU A 805 -20.16 -19.14 18.49
N ILE A 806 -20.14 -18.87 17.19
CA ILE A 806 -21.30 -19.09 16.30
C ILE A 806 -21.64 -20.57 16.25
N TYR A 807 -20.64 -21.42 16.03
CA TYR A 807 -20.86 -22.88 16.00
C TYR A 807 -21.22 -23.44 17.37
N LEU A 808 -20.62 -22.96 18.44
CA LEU A 808 -20.90 -23.37 19.79
C LEU A 808 -22.36 -23.05 20.19
N ALA A 809 -22.86 -21.86 19.77
CA ALA A 809 -24.26 -21.51 19.99
C ALA A 809 -25.21 -22.46 19.25
N ALA A 810 -24.87 -22.83 18.02
CA ALA A 810 -25.67 -23.79 17.24
C ALA A 810 -25.62 -25.21 17.80
N LEU A 811 -24.45 -25.64 18.31
CA LEU A 811 -24.28 -26.95 18.95
C LEU A 811 -25.13 -27.09 20.21
N LYS A 812 -25.24 -26.04 21.03
CA LYS A 812 -26.10 -26.01 22.21
C LYS A 812 -27.60 -26.09 21.89
N GLY A 813 -27.99 -25.87 20.64
CA GLY A 813 -29.35 -26.02 20.16
C GLY A 813 -29.70 -27.46 19.79
N ILE A 814 -28.76 -28.41 19.81
CA ILE A 814 -29.00 -29.83 19.55
C ILE A 814 -29.52 -30.46 20.82
N PRO A 815 -30.71 -31.09 20.80
CA PRO A 815 -31.26 -31.77 21.99
C PRO A 815 -30.36 -32.92 22.46
N ASP A 816 -30.24 -33.06 23.80
CA ASP A 816 -29.42 -34.12 24.43
C ASP A 816 -29.92 -35.51 24.07
N ASP A 817 -31.24 -35.65 23.82
CA ASP A 817 -31.89 -36.92 23.45
C ASP A 817 -31.21 -37.56 22.22
N TYR A 818 -30.69 -36.77 21.26
CA TYR A 818 -29.99 -37.34 20.12
C TYR A 818 -28.64 -37.96 20.49
N TYR A 819 -27.97 -37.38 21.46
CA TYR A 819 -26.69 -37.92 21.96
C TYR A 819 -26.91 -39.16 22.81
N GLU A 820 -27.94 -39.16 23.64
CA GLU A 820 -28.31 -40.31 24.45
C GLU A 820 -28.75 -41.50 23.58
N ALA A 821 -29.58 -41.27 22.58
CA ALA A 821 -29.95 -42.32 21.62
C ALA A 821 -28.74 -42.92 20.90
N ALA A 822 -27.80 -42.06 20.48
CA ALA A 822 -26.58 -42.53 19.83
C ALA A 822 -25.67 -43.32 20.80
N ASP A 823 -25.66 -42.99 22.10
CA ASP A 823 -24.94 -43.74 23.12
C ASP A 823 -25.51 -45.14 23.30
N ILE A 824 -26.85 -45.28 23.28
CA ILE A 824 -27.54 -46.56 23.35
C ILE A 824 -27.20 -47.42 22.12
N ASP A 825 -27.11 -46.81 20.92
CA ASP A 825 -26.73 -47.45 19.70
C ASP A 825 -25.22 -47.77 19.59
N GLY A 826 -24.42 -47.40 20.64
CA GLY A 826 -22.98 -47.68 20.68
C GLY A 826 -22.13 -46.78 19.78
N ALA A 827 -22.64 -45.60 19.40
CA ALA A 827 -21.92 -44.65 18.58
C ALA A 827 -20.69 -44.07 19.29
N THR A 828 -19.58 -44.03 18.63
CA THR A 828 -18.37 -43.37 19.13
C THR A 828 -18.48 -41.85 19.05
N PHE A 829 -17.58 -41.13 19.73
CA PHE A 829 -17.51 -39.67 19.68
C PHE A 829 -17.46 -39.16 18.23
N ILE A 830 -16.70 -39.83 17.35
CA ILE A 830 -16.57 -39.44 15.94
C ILE A 830 -17.88 -39.68 15.19
N ASP A 831 -18.57 -40.78 15.50
CA ASP A 831 -19.87 -41.08 14.87
C ASP A 831 -20.90 -39.97 15.20
N LYS A 832 -20.93 -39.53 16.44
CA LYS A 832 -21.81 -38.41 16.86
C LYS A 832 -21.47 -37.13 16.11
N ILE A 833 -20.18 -36.82 15.95
CA ILE A 833 -19.75 -35.66 15.15
C ILE A 833 -20.23 -35.77 13.69
N LEU A 834 -20.00 -36.91 13.06
CA LEU A 834 -20.27 -37.08 11.63
C LEU A 834 -21.76 -37.21 11.30
N PHE A 835 -22.52 -37.89 12.15
CA PHE A 835 -23.93 -38.24 11.87
C PHE A 835 -24.96 -37.38 12.61
N ILE A 836 -24.57 -36.66 13.69
CA ILE A 836 -25.47 -35.76 14.41
C ILE A 836 -25.03 -34.30 14.21
N VAL A 837 -23.80 -33.98 14.58
CA VAL A 837 -23.29 -32.60 14.59
C VAL A 837 -23.20 -32.00 13.20
N PHE A 838 -22.45 -32.62 12.30
CA PHE A 838 -22.25 -32.09 10.94
C PHE A 838 -23.56 -31.95 10.13
N PRO A 839 -24.47 -32.92 10.13
CA PRO A 839 -25.76 -32.75 9.44
C PRO A 839 -26.61 -31.61 10.01
N THR A 840 -26.60 -31.43 11.33
CA THR A 840 -27.35 -30.33 11.98
C THR A 840 -26.75 -28.97 11.70
N LEU A 841 -25.41 -28.87 11.67
CA LEU A 841 -24.70 -27.63 11.36
C LEU A 841 -24.60 -27.34 9.85
N LYS A 842 -25.01 -28.25 8.97
CA LYS A 842 -24.81 -28.14 7.52
C LYS A 842 -25.24 -26.80 6.92
N ALA A 843 -26.40 -26.29 7.31
CA ALA A 843 -26.90 -25.01 6.81
C ALA A 843 -25.99 -23.84 7.24
N LEU A 844 -25.60 -23.81 8.52
CA LEU A 844 -24.72 -22.79 9.08
C LEU A 844 -23.32 -22.85 8.46
N ILE A 845 -22.79 -24.06 8.25
CA ILE A 845 -21.50 -24.31 7.61
C ILE A 845 -21.51 -23.71 6.18
N ILE A 846 -22.57 -23.97 5.40
CA ILE A 846 -22.68 -23.46 4.03
C ILE A 846 -22.79 -21.94 4.02
N ILE A 847 -23.58 -21.33 4.90
CA ILE A 847 -23.71 -19.85 4.99
C ILE A 847 -22.38 -19.20 5.32
N ASN A 848 -21.68 -19.73 6.32
CA ASN A 848 -20.37 -19.21 6.74
C ASN A 848 -19.30 -19.43 5.64
N PHE A 849 -19.34 -20.55 4.91
CA PHE A 849 -18.44 -20.80 3.79
C PHE A 849 -18.61 -19.76 2.68
N VAL A 850 -19.86 -19.42 2.32
CA VAL A 850 -20.15 -18.38 1.32
C VAL A 850 -19.63 -17.02 1.79
N GLY A 851 -19.92 -16.67 3.04
CA GLY A 851 -19.45 -15.42 3.64
C GLY A 851 -17.92 -15.33 3.68
N ALA A 852 -17.25 -16.41 4.08
CA ALA A 852 -15.79 -16.49 4.12
C ALA A 852 -15.17 -16.39 2.71
N PHE A 853 -15.77 -17.05 1.71
CA PHE A 853 -15.29 -16.96 0.33
C PHE A 853 -15.37 -15.52 -0.20
N ILE A 854 -16.53 -14.87 -0.11
CA ILE A 854 -16.69 -13.49 -0.58
C ILE A 854 -15.78 -12.55 0.22
N GLY A 855 -15.74 -12.72 1.55
CA GLY A 855 -14.93 -11.91 2.44
C GLY A 855 -13.42 -12.03 2.15
N SER A 856 -12.95 -13.23 1.72
CA SER A 856 -11.53 -13.43 1.40
C SER A 856 -11.08 -12.63 0.17
N TRP A 857 -11.96 -12.36 -0.80
CA TRP A 857 -11.63 -11.56 -1.98
C TRP A 857 -11.49 -10.07 -1.67
N TYR A 858 -12.29 -9.54 -0.73
CA TYR A 858 -12.27 -8.13 -0.36
C TYR A 858 -11.34 -7.86 0.83
N GLY A 859 -11.33 -8.73 1.82
CA GLY A 859 -10.55 -8.56 3.05
C GLY A 859 -9.05 -8.77 2.88
N ALA A 860 -8.61 -9.47 1.82
CA ALA A 860 -7.21 -9.68 1.50
C ALA A 860 -6.44 -8.38 1.30
N THR A 861 -7.07 -7.35 0.74
CA THR A 861 -6.42 -6.08 0.34
C THR A 861 -5.71 -5.41 1.51
N ALA A 862 -6.39 -5.19 2.63
CA ALA A 862 -5.81 -4.52 3.78
C ALA A 862 -4.68 -5.32 4.43
N ASN A 863 -4.86 -6.63 4.57
CA ASN A 863 -3.88 -7.51 5.18
C ASN A 863 -2.59 -7.62 4.34
N ILE A 864 -2.73 -7.87 3.03
CA ILE A 864 -1.59 -7.99 2.12
C ILE A 864 -0.87 -6.65 1.96
N LEU A 865 -1.61 -5.53 1.91
CA LEU A 865 -1.01 -4.20 1.84
C LEU A 865 -0.03 -3.95 2.99
N VAL A 866 -0.42 -4.32 4.22
CA VAL A 866 0.42 -4.13 5.42
C VAL A 866 1.57 -5.15 5.47
N MET A 867 1.31 -6.42 5.16
CA MET A 867 2.29 -7.50 5.31
C MET A 867 3.39 -7.45 4.25
N THR A 868 3.03 -7.43 2.99
CA THR A 868 3.94 -7.57 1.85
C THR A 868 3.89 -6.43 0.85
N GLY A 869 2.86 -5.56 0.94
CA GLY A 869 2.58 -4.55 -0.09
C GLY A 869 2.28 -5.15 -1.47
N GLY A 870 1.93 -6.45 -1.53
CA GLY A 870 1.72 -7.17 -2.79
C GLY A 870 3.00 -7.75 -3.42
N GLY A 871 4.17 -7.58 -2.75
CA GLY A 871 5.42 -8.21 -3.16
C GLY A 871 5.38 -9.74 -3.03
N ALA A 872 6.42 -10.42 -3.51
CA ALA A 872 6.55 -11.89 -3.47
C ALA A 872 5.32 -12.64 -4.02
N GLY A 873 4.73 -12.16 -5.10
CA GLY A 873 3.58 -12.81 -5.74
C GLY A 873 2.30 -12.84 -4.90
N THR A 874 2.12 -11.90 -3.96
CA THR A 874 0.95 -11.84 -3.10
C THR A 874 -0.09 -10.81 -3.52
N GLU A 875 0.16 -10.00 -4.56
CA GLU A 875 -0.80 -8.99 -5.02
C GLU A 875 -2.11 -9.62 -5.47
N THR A 876 -3.19 -9.30 -4.78
CA THR A 876 -4.55 -9.75 -5.09
C THR A 876 -5.29 -8.77 -5.98
N ALA A 877 -6.37 -9.22 -6.64
CA ALA A 877 -7.18 -8.39 -7.53
C ALA A 877 -7.71 -7.12 -6.82
N GLY A 878 -8.15 -7.24 -5.57
CA GLY A 878 -8.59 -6.08 -4.78
C GLY A 878 -7.48 -5.07 -4.55
N LEU A 879 -6.27 -5.53 -4.23
CA LEU A 879 -5.11 -4.67 -4.03
C LEU A 879 -4.65 -4.03 -5.35
N HIS A 880 -4.68 -4.78 -6.44
CA HIS A 880 -4.37 -4.26 -7.78
C HIS A 880 -5.33 -3.14 -8.20
N ILE A 881 -6.64 -3.33 -8.00
CA ILE A 881 -7.67 -2.29 -8.23
C ILE A 881 -7.36 -1.05 -7.39
N TRP A 882 -7.00 -1.26 -6.13
CA TRP A 882 -6.68 -0.19 -5.20
C TRP A 882 -5.47 0.63 -5.67
N TYR A 883 -4.37 -0.02 -6.09
CA TYR A 883 -3.21 0.66 -6.66
C TYR A 883 -3.55 1.41 -7.94
N LYS A 884 -4.30 0.79 -8.88
CA LYS A 884 -4.72 1.46 -10.13
C LYS A 884 -5.55 2.71 -9.86
N ALA A 885 -6.46 2.68 -8.87
CA ALA A 885 -7.29 3.81 -8.52
C ALA A 885 -6.52 4.90 -7.77
N PHE A 886 -5.86 4.56 -6.67
CA PHE A 886 -5.39 5.53 -5.68
C PHE A 886 -3.90 5.85 -5.76
N THR A 887 -3.09 4.97 -6.30
CA THR A 887 -1.67 5.25 -6.53
C THR A 887 -1.42 5.80 -7.93
N TYR A 888 -2.12 5.23 -8.93
CA TYR A 888 -1.91 5.60 -10.33
C TYR A 888 -2.99 6.52 -10.91
N LEU A 889 -4.05 6.84 -10.15
CA LEU A 889 -5.16 7.71 -10.55
C LEU A 889 -5.89 7.28 -11.83
N LYS A 890 -5.85 5.98 -12.13
CA LYS A 890 -6.53 5.38 -13.30
C LYS A 890 -7.92 4.86 -12.90
N PHE A 891 -8.84 5.79 -12.58
CA PHE A 891 -10.18 5.43 -12.06
C PHE A 891 -11.02 4.65 -13.06
N GLY A 892 -10.98 4.99 -14.36
CA GLY A 892 -11.69 4.26 -15.40
C GLY A 892 -11.30 2.78 -15.48
N PRO A 893 -10.02 2.47 -15.70
CA PRO A 893 -9.52 1.08 -15.67
C PRO A 893 -9.79 0.37 -14.34
N ALA A 894 -9.56 1.03 -13.19
CA ALA A 894 -9.80 0.45 -11.87
C ALA A 894 -11.29 0.07 -11.67
N THR A 895 -12.20 0.92 -12.14
CA THR A 895 -13.64 0.65 -12.08
C THR A 895 -14.04 -0.51 -13.03
N ALA A 896 -13.44 -0.59 -14.21
CA ALA A 896 -13.66 -1.73 -15.12
C ALA A 896 -13.19 -3.04 -14.47
N MET A 897 -12.02 -3.04 -13.79
CA MET A 897 -11.51 -4.17 -13.01
C MET A 897 -12.47 -4.55 -11.88
N ALA A 898 -12.97 -3.56 -11.12
CA ALA A 898 -13.91 -3.79 -10.01
C ALA A 898 -15.22 -4.42 -10.52
N TRP A 899 -15.74 -3.99 -11.66
CA TRP A 899 -16.89 -4.59 -12.29
C TRP A 899 -16.63 -6.03 -12.75
N MET A 900 -15.49 -6.29 -13.37
CA MET A 900 -15.13 -7.64 -13.81
C MET A 900 -15.01 -8.58 -12.60
N LEU A 901 -14.36 -8.15 -11.54
CA LEU A 901 -14.29 -8.89 -10.28
C LEU A 901 -15.68 -9.15 -9.68
N GLY A 902 -16.53 -8.11 -9.65
CA GLY A 902 -17.92 -8.21 -9.20
C GLY A 902 -18.71 -9.25 -9.99
N PHE A 903 -18.59 -9.29 -11.30
CA PHE A 903 -19.24 -10.30 -12.16
C PHE A 903 -18.78 -11.72 -11.83
N MET A 904 -17.49 -11.95 -11.63
CA MET A 904 -16.96 -13.25 -11.23
C MET A 904 -17.55 -13.70 -9.88
N LEU A 905 -17.60 -12.79 -8.89
CA LEU A 905 -18.10 -13.11 -7.54
C LEU A 905 -19.61 -13.29 -7.50
N ILE A 906 -20.39 -12.50 -8.25
CA ILE A 906 -21.85 -12.64 -8.32
C ILE A 906 -22.22 -14.02 -8.91
N GLY A 907 -21.52 -14.46 -9.94
CA GLY A 907 -21.74 -15.80 -10.52
C GLY A 907 -21.60 -16.91 -9.48
N PHE A 908 -20.54 -16.83 -8.67
CA PHE A 908 -20.31 -17.77 -7.57
C PHE A 908 -21.37 -17.63 -6.47
N THR A 909 -21.73 -16.43 -6.06
CA THR A 909 -22.74 -16.17 -5.01
C THR A 909 -24.09 -16.76 -5.39
N VAL A 910 -24.51 -16.61 -6.63
CA VAL A 910 -25.79 -17.17 -7.09
C VAL A 910 -25.77 -18.69 -7.14
N TYR A 911 -24.66 -19.29 -7.55
CA TYR A 911 -24.48 -20.73 -7.45
C TYR A 911 -24.67 -21.22 -6.01
N GLN A 912 -24.09 -20.54 -5.07
CA GLN A 912 -24.19 -20.82 -3.63
C GLN A 912 -25.64 -20.65 -3.10
N LEU A 913 -26.33 -19.58 -3.48
CA LEU A 913 -27.74 -19.36 -3.14
C LEU A 913 -28.62 -20.49 -3.65
N ARG A 914 -28.31 -21.09 -4.82
CA ARG A 914 -29.00 -22.25 -5.33
C ARG A 914 -28.78 -23.51 -4.47
N ILE A 915 -27.57 -23.68 -3.93
CA ILE A 915 -27.29 -24.77 -2.98
C ILE A 915 -28.10 -24.55 -1.71
N LEU A 916 -28.05 -23.32 -1.15
CA LEU A 916 -28.81 -22.96 0.04
C LEU A 916 -30.32 -23.13 -0.11
N SER A 917 -30.87 -22.77 -1.26
CA SER A 917 -32.34 -22.95 -1.51
C SER A 917 -32.78 -24.40 -1.55
N ARG A 918 -31.84 -25.36 -1.69
CA ARG A 918 -32.13 -26.81 -1.62
C ARG A 918 -31.94 -27.38 -0.22
N VAL A 919 -31.38 -26.61 0.72
CA VAL A 919 -31.25 -27.00 2.12
C VAL A 919 -32.58 -26.64 2.77
N GLU A 920 -33.42 -27.65 3.01
CA GLU A 920 -34.65 -27.47 3.79
C GLU A 920 -34.27 -27.09 5.21
N PHE A 921 -34.64 -25.86 5.63
CA PHE A 921 -34.66 -25.51 7.05
C PHE A 921 -35.84 -26.27 7.68
N ARG A 922 -35.59 -27.45 8.23
CA ARG A 922 -36.55 -28.08 9.12
C ARG A 922 -36.57 -27.27 10.39
N ALA A 923 -37.56 -26.40 10.54
CA ALA A 923 -37.88 -25.82 11.84
C ALA A 923 -38.23 -26.97 12.75
N GLN A 924 -37.39 -27.26 13.75
CA GLN A 924 -37.74 -28.15 14.86
C GLN A 924 -38.97 -27.55 15.57
N GLY A 925 -40.12 -28.15 15.44
CA GLY A 925 -41.31 -27.72 16.19
C GLY A 925 -42.64 -27.89 15.53
N ALA A 926 -42.75 -28.45 14.33
CA ALA A 926 -44.06 -28.75 13.73
C ALA A 926 -44.30 -30.24 13.66
N ASN A 927 -44.29 -30.92 14.79
CA ASN A 927 -45.05 -32.14 14.99
C ASN A 927 -46.41 -31.73 15.54
N THR A 928 -47.39 -31.49 14.71
CA THR A 928 -48.78 -31.62 15.02
C THR A 928 -49.54 -32.09 13.78
N LYS A 929 -49.87 -33.41 13.87
CA LYS A 929 -50.96 -34.16 13.18
C LYS A 929 -50.90 -34.26 11.69
#